data_10f8ad9e76110e2ceeda0fe36e2d785b
#
_entry.id   10f8ad9e76110e2ceeda0fe36e2d785b
#
_cell.length_a   1.000
_cell.length_b   1.000
_cell.length_c   1.000
_cell.angle_alpha   90.00
_cell.angle_beta   90.00
_cell.angle_gamma   90.00
#
_symmetry.space_group_name_H-M   'P 1'
#
loop_
_entity.id
_entity.type
_entity.pdbx_description
1 polymer ?
#
loop_
_entity_poly.entity_id
_entity_poly.type
_entity_poly.pdbx_seq_one_letter_code
_entity_poly.pdbx_strand_id
1 'polypeptide(L)'
;LDVWEISMNKIVALPDVGNKNLSLGQALAYAAHGWRVFPVNAGNKKPWDPETDRLMGAWQHRATTDPTQIEAWWKARPDLGVGVATGRETRVIVLDFDVTKGKDGLADKAKLEARYGKLPASLTQSTPSGGTQEFYAYPAEAEDIPNRVGFGYVIAGHRARPLCGIDVRGDGGQVNVPPTAREAGAYSWHSDPFTTPLAELPARWSEALNVKALPTREPAIFSNPDDIEWTDGQGSAASVMAGCAANDRLRTAPKGVTEWGWKMSAGVIGRCENGRAIFHKLSALDPERYDPAATDKALDYMLGKTGPHGCEAFAAEMPETCAGCLYRDTGKITTPSQLAHKDVEMNRFQRSHYYVTEAELFYDITKQITKSKSNFSDTYAHINIRYTEQTEKGPRVKIKRGTKANLFTGDTFSAKADLSIYEPGRLERIFTGPRGVTFGNMWLDDGIQAVPGDCSLWLNHLAYLMPNEENEREDFLDLMAFSVQQPGVKVRHAKLFISLIQQNGKSTLFEAWEKMLGKSNTVRVSNTELSSQFQGGIFNKQLAVLEEIFQRDRDIYNNMKDIITEPEKRVQLKNQDFVERRPPLIMIGFSNKSVPINGIEPGDQRWHVIEIIAPRRDNDYYLHLRAEGWKQIPAFKAWLLKRDLSHFDPAAPPRMTKAKQRLIADGRTPSDKALDAALEEHGRPVVVVELVRRAILGQGAKVFPSNEEVGDGLRQRGWVKRGQHRTGDPSVVRGTFYTLGDEFADASPQTLRDALHWHGVGRGKE
;
A
#
# COMPACT_ATOMS: atom_id res chain seq x y z
N LEU A 1 -41.99 -0.45 32.20
CA LEU A 1 -41.67 -0.36 33.64
C LEU A 1 -40.68 -1.47 33.98
N ASP A 2 -39.53 -1.03 34.40
CA ASP A 2 -38.53 -1.74 35.19
C ASP A 2 -37.48 -2.61 34.51
N VAL A 3 -36.29 -2.20 34.84
CA VAL A 3 -34.99 -2.89 35.00
C VAL A 3 -34.04 -2.77 33.83
N TRP A 4 -33.25 -1.69 33.88
CA TRP A 4 -31.81 -1.69 33.49
C TRP A 4 -31.06 -0.65 34.33
N GLU A 5 -30.91 -0.91 35.62
CA GLU A 5 -29.81 -0.36 36.39
C GLU A 5 -28.61 -1.32 36.29
N ILE A 6 -27.65 -1.01 35.41
CA ILE A 6 -26.35 -1.65 35.46
C ILE A 6 -25.43 -0.78 36.33
N SER A 7 -25.16 -1.36 37.47
CA SER A 7 -24.23 -1.03 38.50
C SER A 7 -22.92 -0.38 37.92
N MET A 8 -22.69 0.88 38.23
CA MET A 8 -21.34 1.49 38.12
C MET A 8 -20.44 0.80 39.12
N ASN A 9 -19.50 -0.01 38.63
CA ASN A 9 -18.44 -0.60 39.43
C ASN A 9 -17.60 0.51 40.06
N LYS A 10 -17.57 0.54 41.35
CA LYS A 10 -16.74 1.36 42.20
C LYS A 10 -15.28 1.21 41.78
N ILE A 11 -14.71 2.28 41.25
CA ILE A 11 -13.25 2.48 41.22
C ILE A 11 -12.80 2.43 42.68
N VAL A 12 -12.04 1.41 43.06
CA VAL A 12 -11.36 1.38 44.34
C VAL A 12 -10.22 2.41 44.25
N ALA A 13 -10.49 3.64 44.57
CA ALA A 13 -9.47 4.63 44.78
C ALA A 13 -8.71 4.26 46.10
N LEU A 14 -7.48 3.81 45.93
CA LEU A 14 -6.56 3.74 47.06
C LEU A 14 -6.31 5.17 47.61
N PRO A 15 -6.20 5.35 48.93
CA PRO A 15 -6.15 6.66 49.52
C PRO A 15 -4.89 7.45 49.09
N ASP A 16 -5.13 8.71 48.79
CA ASP A 16 -4.12 9.71 48.53
C ASP A 16 -3.26 9.90 49.81
N VAL A 17 -2.09 9.28 49.81
CA VAL A 17 -1.07 9.52 50.83
C VAL A 17 0.24 9.78 50.10
N GLY A 18 0.71 11.00 50.15
CA GLY A 18 2.00 11.43 49.66
C GLY A 18 3.15 10.60 50.22
N ASN A 19 3.34 9.40 49.71
CA ASN A 19 4.34 8.46 50.20
C ASN A 19 5.32 8.08 49.07
N LYS A 20 6.57 8.54 49.24
CA LYS A 20 7.70 8.22 48.33
C LYS A 20 8.04 6.71 48.25
N ASN A 21 7.29 5.83 48.93
CA ASN A 21 7.50 4.37 48.98
C ASN A 21 6.39 3.55 48.28
N LEU A 22 5.45 4.19 47.58
CA LEU A 22 4.32 3.47 46.97
C LEU A 22 4.79 2.48 45.89
N SER A 23 5.76 2.87 45.06
CA SER A 23 6.30 2.02 43.99
C SER A 23 7.05 0.81 44.57
N LEU A 24 7.81 0.97 45.63
CA LEU A 24 8.51 -0.13 46.30
C LEU A 24 7.49 -1.16 46.85
N GLY A 25 6.49 -0.70 47.60
CA GLY A 25 5.49 -1.59 48.18
C GLY A 25 4.73 -2.41 47.12
N GLN A 26 4.36 -1.76 46.02
CA GLN A 26 3.68 -2.45 44.90
C GLN A 26 4.62 -3.38 44.14
N ALA A 27 5.89 -3.01 43.91
CA ALA A 27 6.86 -3.88 43.25
C ALA A 27 7.10 -5.17 44.07
N LEU A 28 7.21 -5.06 45.40
CA LEU A 28 7.32 -6.22 46.30
C LEU A 28 6.07 -7.07 46.29
N ALA A 29 4.87 -6.47 46.24
CA ALA A 29 3.62 -7.20 46.15
C ALA A 29 3.50 -7.98 44.82
N TYR A 30 3.84 -7.36 43.66
CA TYR A 30 3.89 -8.06 42.38
C TYR A 30 4.92 -9.18 42.38
N ALA A 31 6.09 -8.97 42.96
CA ALA A 31 7.13 -9.98 43.08
C ALA A 31 6.69 -11.18 43.94
N ALA A 32 6.01 -10.90 45.08
CA ALA A 32 5.42 -11.94 45.92
C ALA A 32 4.31 -12.73 45.20
N HIS A 33 3.62 -12.11 44.25
CA HIS A 33 2.64 -12.77 43.36
C HIS A 33 3.31 -13.56 42.23
N GLY A 34 4.64 -13.57 42.16
CA GLY A 34 5.42 -14.32 41.16
C GLY A 34 5.72 -13.53 39.89
N TRP A 35 5.41 -12.25 39.82
CA TRP A 35 5.69 -11.41 38.66
C TRP A 35 7.09 -10.80 38.75
N ARG A 36 7.86 -10.98 37.69
CA ARG A 36 9.22 -10.42 37.61
C ARG A 36 9.13 -8.93 37.32
N VAL A 37 9.61 -8.11 38.25
CA VAL A 37 9.53 -6.66 38.19
C VAL A 37 10.89 -6.01 37.89
N PHE A 38 10.83 -4.78 37.42
CA PHE A 38 11.99 -3.91 37.22
C PHE A 38 11.57 -2.42 37.27
N PRO A 39 12.50 -1.50 37.59
CA PRO A 39 12.20 -0.08 37.58
C PRO A 39 12.03 0.46 36.16
N VAL A 40 11.08 1.39 36.01
CA VAL A 40 10.84 2.09 34.74
C VAL A 40 10.85 3.61 34.93
N ASN A 41 11.41 4.29 33.93
CA ASN A 41 11.24 5.74 33.84
C ASN A 41 9.86 6.05 33.26
N ALA A 42 8.98 6.63 34.07
CA ALA A 42 7.59 6.88 33.67
C ALA A 42 7.48 7.82 32.46
N GLY A 43 8.39 8.77 32.28
CA GLY A 43 8.40 9.71 31.17
C GLY A 43 8.54 9.02 29.78
N ASN A 44 9.50 8.11 29.64
CA ASN A 44 9.82 7.44 28.39
C ASN A 44 9.31 5.98 28.28
N LYS A 45 8.68 5.43 29.32
CA LYS A 45 8.15 4.05 29.44
C LYS A 45 9.22 2.93 29.35
N LYS A 46 10.49 3.25 29.54
CA LYS A 46 11.59 2.29 29.32
C LYS A 46 12.15 1.78 30.65
N PRO A 47 12.67 0.54 30.68
CA PRO A 47 13.43 0.04 31.81
C PRO A 47 14.58 0.98 32.17
N TRP A 48 14.72 1.28 33.45
CA TRP A 48 15.68 2.26 33.96
C TRP A 48 16.55 1.67 35.06
N ASP A 49 17.84 1.89 34.95
CA ASP A 49 18.80 1.44 35.94
C ASP A 49 18.98 2.52 37.01
N PRO A 50 18.55 2.26 38.25
CA PRO A 50 18.64 3.25 39.33
C PRO A 50 20.05 3.62 39.76
N GLU A 51 21.03 2.69 39.58
CA GLU A 51 22.41 2.90 39.97
C GLU A 51 23.17 3.80 39.01
N THR A 52 22.92 3.63 37.73
CA THR A 52 23.62 4.37 36.66
C THR A 52 22.83 5.56 36.14
N ASP A 53 21.57 5.70 36.53
CA ASP A 53 20.60 6.69 36.07
C ASP A 53 20.48 6.72 34.53
N ARG A 54 20.44 5.53 33.90
CA ARG A 54 20.37 5.34 32.46
C ARG A 54 19.39 4.20 32.10
N LEU A 55 19.21 3.97 30.80
CA LEU A 55 18.47 2.79 30.33
C LEU A 55 19.09 1.49 30.85
N MET A 56 18.23 0.62 31.39
CA MET A 56 18.68 -0.67 31.91
C MET A 56 19.01 -1.62 30.75
N GLY A 57 20.30 -1.90 30.57
CA GLY A 57 20.75 -2.91 29.61
C GLY A 57 20.35 -4.33 30.05
N ALA A 58 20.04 -5.21 29.11
CA ALA A 58 19.63 -6.59 29.34
C ALA A 58 18.55 -6.76 30.43
N TRP A 59 17.60 -5.82 30.46
CA TRP A 59 16.55 -5.72 31.48
C TRP A 59 15.72 -7.02 31.58
N GLN A 60 15.54 -7.76 30.49
CA GLN A 60 14.82 -9.04 30.46
C GLN A 60 15.43 -10.06 31.44
N HIS A 61 16.76 -10.10 31.52
CA HIS A 61 17.50 -10.98 32.45
C HIS A 61 17.62 -10.39 33.86
N ARG A 62 17.48 -9.07 33.97
CA ARG A 62 17.58 -8.38 35.28
C ARG A 62 16.24 -8.30 36.00
N ALA A 63 15.10 -8.40 35.27
CA ALA A 63 13.79 -8.45 35.92
C ALA A 63 13.74 -9.60 36.92
N THR A 64 13.25 -9.32 38.15
CA THR A 64 13.42 -10.24 39.28
C THR A 64 12.22 -10.29 40.20
N THR A 65 12.13 -11.34 40.99
CA THR A 65 11.23 -11.49 42.13
C THR A 65 12.00 -11.39 43.47
N ASP A 66 13.32 -11.18 43.42
CA ASP A 66 14.15 -11.06 44.64
C ASP A 66 13.87 -9.74 45.37
N PRO A 67 13.32 -9.80 46.61
CA PRO A 67 12.99 -8.62 47.38
C PRO A 67 14.20 -7.75 47.69
N THR A 68 15.37 -8.35 47.90
CA THR A 68 16.60 -7.63 48.21
C THR A 68 17.03 -6.70 47.08
N GLN A 69 16.98 -7.23 45.84
CA GLN A 69 17.29 -6.44 44.65
C GLN A 69 16.24 -5.36 44.40
N ILE A 70 14.97 -5.67 44.64
CA ILE A 70 13.84 -4.72 44.47
C ILE A 70 13.99 -3.57 45.47
N GLU A 71 14.23 -3.86 46.72
CA GLU A 71 14.47 -2.83 47.77
C GLU A 71 15.66 -1.94 47.40
N ALA A 72 16.76 -2.50 46.94
CA ALA A 72 17.94 -1.75 46.50
C ALA A 72 17.61 -0.75 45.39
N TRP A 73 16.85 -1.18 44.40
CA TRP A 73 16.47 -0.32 43.27
C TRP A 73 15.62 0.88 43.70
N TRP A 74 14.53 0.66 44.42
CA TRP A 74 13.64 1.75 44.82
C TRP A 74 14.17 2.56 46.03
N LYS A 75 15.13 2.02 46.74
CA LYS A 75 15.88 2.83 47.73
C LYS A 75 16.79 3.85 47.04
N ALA A 76 17.42 3.45 45.93
CA ALA A 76 18.27 4.36 45.14
C ALA A 76 17.44 5.41 44.39
N ARG A 77 16.30 5.03 43.81
CA ARG A 77 15.42 5.89 43.00
C ARG A 77 13.94 5.60 43.31
N PRO A 78 13.39 6.23 44.37
CA PRO A 78 12.00 6.02 44.80
C PRO A 78 10.94 6.56 43.82
N ASP A 79 11.34 7.43 42.91
CA ASP A 79 10.49 8.09 41.90
C ASP A 79 10.21 7.23 40.66
N LEU A 80 10.92 6.11 40.52
CA LEU A 80 10.71 5.24 39.37
C LEU A 80 9.39 4.45 39.46
N GLY A 81 8.73 4.28 38.32
CA GLY A 81 7.56 3.42 38.19
C GLY A 81 7.93 1.93 38.20
N VAL A 82 6.90 1.10 38.11
CA VAL A 82 7.02 -0.36 38.12
C VAL A 82 6.72 -0.93 36.75
N GLY A 83 7.66 -1.70 36.19
CA GLY A 83 7.49 -2.54 35.01
C GLY A 83 7.40 -4.00 35.38
N VAL A 84 6.61 -4.77 34.65
CA VAL A 84 6.49 -6.22 34.75
C VAL A 84 6.96 -6.82 33.43
N ALA A 85 7.88 -7.79 33.51
CA ALA A 85 8.28 -8.61 32.37
C ALA A 85 7.16 -9.57 32.01
N THR A 86 6.81 -9.69 30.73
CA THR A 86 5.81 -10.64 30.24
C THR A 86 6.47 -11.86 29.62
N GLY A 87 5.68 -12.89 29.39
CA GLY A 87 6.13 -14.14 28.78
C GLY A 87 6.16 -15.32 29.74
N ARG A 88 6.83 -16.38 29.31
CA ARG A 88 6.85 -17.69 29.96
C ARG A 88 7.34 -17.64 31.41
N GLU A 89 8.41 -16.90 31.66
CA GLU A 89 9.02 -16.84 33.00
C GLU A 89 8.12 -16.18 34.05
N THR A 90 7.34 -15.20 33.65
CA THR A 90 6.34 -14.54 34.49
C THR A 90 4.98 -15.23 34.42
N ARG A 91 4.78 -16.15 33.48
CA ARG A 91 3.52 -16.84 33.17
C ARG A 91 2.38 -15.90 32.78
N VAL A 92 2.71 -14.75 32.21
CA VAL A 92 1.74 -13.70 31.83
C VAL A 92 1.93 -13.31 30.38
N ILE A 93 0.85 -13.28 29.64
CA ILE A 93 0.76 -12.64 28.33
C ILE A 93 -0.23 -11.49 28.40
N VAL A 94 0.08 -10.36 27.73
CA VAL A 94 -0.79 -9.19 27.75
C VAL A 94 -1.16 -8.81 26.32
N LEU A 95 -2.45 -8.59 26.11
CA LEU A 95 -2.99 -7.97 24.89
C LEU A 95 -3.21 -6.48 25.19
N ASP A 96 -2.51 -5.64 24.43
CA ASP A 96 -2.48 -4.19 24.60
C ASP A 96 -3.32 -3.54 23.52
N PHE A 97 -4.47 -2.96 23.88
CA PHE A 97 -5.45 -2.34 22.99
C PHE A 97 -5.27 -0.83 22.98
N ASP A 98 -4.50 -0.34 22.02
CA ASP A 98 -4.20 1.08 21.84
C ASP A 98 -5.35 1.86 21.21
N VAL A 99 -5.67 3.04 21.75
CA VAL A 99 -6.68 3.99 21.22
C VAL A 99 -6.07 5.36 20.88
N THR A 100 -4.78 5.40 20.56
CA THR A 100 -4.11 6.64 20.16
C THR A 100 -4.33 6.96 18.67
N LYS A 101 -3.99 8.20 18.24
CA LYS A 101 -4.21 8.70 16.87
C LYS A 101 -4.00 7.64 15.77
N GLY A 102 -5.09 7.30 15.09
CA GLY A 102 -5.09 6.34 13.98
C GLY A 102 -5.16 4.87 14.39
N LYS A 103 -5.29 4.56 15.69
CA LYS A 103 -5.48 3.22 16.22
C LYS A 103 -6.79 3.13 16.98
N ASP A 104 -7.57 2.10 16.71
CA ASP A 104 -8.79 1.75 17.44
C ASP A 104 -8.70 0.29 17.88
N GLY A 105 -7.96 0.07 18.97
CA GLY A 105 -7.72 -1.28 19.50
C GLY A 105 -8.99 -1.99 19.95
N LEU A 106 -10.02 -1.27 20.37
CA LEU A 106 -11.30 -1.87 20.78
C LEU A 106 -12.10 -2.36 19.59
N ALA A 107 -12.16 -1.56 18.50
CA ALA A 107 -12.77 -2.02 17.26
C ALA A 107 -11.99 -3.17 16.63
N ASP A 108 -10.67 -3.16 16.73
CA ASP A 108 -9.81 -4.24 16.25
C ASP A 108 -9.97 -5.51 17.09
N LYS A 109 -10.15 -5.39 18.43
CA LYS A 109 -10.52 -6.50 19.32
C LYS A 109 -11.80 -7.18 18.85
N ALA A 110 -12.86 -6.40 18.61
CA ALA A 110 -14.15 -6.95 18.16
C ALA A 110 -14.02 -7.76 16.84
N LYS A 111 -13.17 -7.29 15.90
CA LYS A 111 -12.89 -8.02 14.64
C LYS A 111 -12.17 -9.34 14.88
N LEU A 112 -11.20 -9.38 15.80
CA LEU A 112 -10.50 -10.61 16.13
C LEU A 112 -11.37 -11.57 16.95
N GLU A 113 -12.20 -11.06 17.86
CA GLU A 113 -13.16 -11.87 18.60
C GLU A 113 -14.19 -12.53 17.67
N ALA A 114 -14.63 -11.85 16.62
CA ALA A 114 -15.48 -12.46 15.60
C ALA A 114 -14.79 -13.62 14.86
N ARG A 115 -13.47 -13.58 14.77
CA ARG A 115 -12.65 -14.59 14.07
C ARG A 115 -12.20 -15.74 14.96
N TYR A 116 -11.73 -15.44 16.17
CA TYR A 116 -11.09 -16.41 17.07
C TYR A 116 -11.97 -16.79 18.25
N GLY A 117 -13.14 -16.19 18.40
CA GLY A 117 -14.03 -16.33 19.54
C GLY A 117 -13.82 -15.20 20.56
N LYS A 118 -14.81 -14.95 21.40
CA LYS A 118 -14.74 -13.93 22.45
C LYS A 118 -13.65 -14.24 23.46
N LEU A 119 -12.90 -13.21 23.84
CA LEU A 119 -11.96 -13.28 24.94
C LEU A 119 -12.71 -13.39 26.27
N PRO A 120 -12.31 -14.29 27.17
CA PRO A 120 -12.87 -14.34 28.51
C PRO A 120 -12.48 -13.09 29.31
N ALA A 121 -13.32 -12.70 30.24
CA ALA A 121 -12.99 -11.64 31.19
C ALA A 121 -11.74 -12.05 31.99
N SER A 122 -10.77 -11.18 32.08
CA SER A 122 -9.50 -11.39 32.78
C SER A 122 -9.04 -10.09 33.44
N LEU A 123 -7.95 -10.16 34.18
CA LEU A 123 -7.36 -8.99 34.81
C LEU A 123 -7.07 -7.91 33.77
N THR A 124 -7.54 -6.70 34.01
CA THR A 124 -7.46 -5.58 33.06
C THR A 124 -6.98 -4.32 33.75
N GLN A 125 -6.14 -3.54 33.06
CA GLN A 125 -5.79 -2.19 33.47
C GLN A 125 -6.03 -1.17 32.35
N SER A 126 -6.30 0.07 32.74
CA SER A 126 -6.31 1.23 31.86
C SER A 126 -4.91 1.80 31.73
N THR A 127 -4.58 2.28 30.52
CA THR A 127 -3.32 2.98 30.24
C THR A 127 -3.52 4.50 30.28
N PRO A 128 -2.47 5.29 30.56
CA PRO A 128 -2.53 6.75 30.58
C PRO A 128 -3.06 7.41 29.29
N SER A 129 -3.00 6.71 28.18
CA SER A 129 -3.48 7.17 26.86
C SER A 129 -4.93 6.79 26.55
N GLY A 130 -5.66 6.18 27.49
CA GLY A 130 -7.04 5.77 27.34
C GLY A 130 -7.24 4.36 26.74
N GLY A 131 -6.17 3.66 26.38
CA GLY A 131 -6.20 2.25 25.98
C GLY A 131 -6.37 1.30 27.17
N THR A 132 -6.52 0.01 26.88
CA THR A 132 -6.66 -1.05 27.89
C THR A 132 -5.63 -2.16 27.63
N GLN A 133 -5.15 -2.75 28.71
CA GLN A 133 -4.27 -3.91 28.69
C GLN A 133 -4.94 -5.06 29.45
N GLU A 134 -5.14 -6.17 28.76
CA GLU A 134 -5.76 -7.38 29.32
C GLU A 134 -4.71 -8.45 29.51
N PHE A 135 -4.65 -8.97 30.74
CA PHE A 135 -3.66 -9.94 31.20
C PHE A 135 -4.25 -11.35 31.20
N TYR A 136 -3.57 -12.27 30.57
CA TYR A 136 -3.96 -13.68 30.45
C TYR A 136 -2.87 -14.61 30.96
N ALA A 137 -3.24 -15.80 31.41
CA ALA A 137 -2.30 -16.85 31.72
C ALA A 137 -1.51 -17.24 30.46
N TYR A 138 -0.21 -17.38 30.60
CA TYR A 138 0.64 -17.86 29.49
C TYR A 138 0.28 -19.33 29.22
N PRO A 139 -0.08 -19.69 27.98
CA PRO A 139 -0.52 -21.07 27.66
C PRO A 139 0.59 -22.08 27.96
N ALA A 140 0.26 -23.12 28.74
CA ALA A 140 1.25 -24.09 29.21
C ALA A 140 1.93 -24.88 28.07
N GLU A 141 1.21 -25.11 26.97
CA GLU A 141 1.67 -25.87 25.79
C GLU A 141 2.28 -24.99 24.68
N ALA A 142 2.31 -23.67 24.87
CA ALA A 142 2.90 -22.78 23.87
C ALA A 142 4.43 -22.92 23.84
N GLU A 143 5.01 -23.14 22.67
CA GLU A 143 6.47 -23.17 22.52
C GLU A 143 7.08 -21.80 22.80
N ASP A 144 6.65 -20.75 22.06
CA ASP A 144 7.03 -19.37 22.29
C ASP A 144 5.95 -18.42 21.74
N ILE A 145 5.54 -17.44 22.53
CA ILE A 145 4.66 -16.37 22.09
C ILE A 145 5.48 -15.07 22.07
N PRO A 146 5.99 -14.67 20.90
CA PRO A 146 6.86 -13.51 20.82
C PRO A 146 6.11 -12.20 21.07
N ASN A 147 6.84 -11.20 21.56
CA ASN A 147 6.37 -9.83 21.63
C ASN A 147 6.10 -9.30 20.21
N ARG A 148 4.89 -8.76 19.94
CA ARG A 148 4.48 -8.28 18.61
C ARG A 148 3.81 -6.94 18.67
N VAL A 149 4.14 -6.06 17.75
CA VAL A 149 3.46 -4.79 17.50
C VAL A 149 2.51 -4.97 16.31
N GLY A 150 1.22 -4.65 16.50
CA GLY A 150 0.21 -4.82 15.46
C GLY A 150 -0.16 -6.29 15.22
N PHE A 151 -0.98 -6.86 16.10
CA PHE A 151 -1.42 -8.26 15.99
C PHE A 151 -2.75 -8.38 15.25
N GLY A 152 -2.79 -9.30 14.27
CA GLY A 152 -3.99 -9.66 13.53
C GLY A 152 -4.16 -8.91 12.22
N TYR A 153 -5.13 -9.38 11.45
CA TYR A 153 -5.53 -8.76 10.19
C TYR A 153 -7.00 -9.03 9.89
N VAL A 154 -7.63 -8.15 9.12
CA VAL A 154 -8.96 -8.37 8.56
C VAL A 154 -8.87 -8.56 7.05
N ILE A 155 -9.70 -9.46 6.52
CA ILE A 155 -9.85 -9.64 5.08
C ILE A 155 -10.96 -8.69 4.63
N ALA A 156 -10.58 -7.65 3.88
CA ALA A 156 -11.51 -6.74 3.23
C ALA A 156 -11.44 -6.97 1.72
N GLY A 157 -12.45 -7.67 1.18
CA GLY A 157 -12.41 -8.22 -0.17
C GLY A 157 -11.32 -9.30 -0.28
N HIS A 158 -10.37 -9.13 -1.20
CA HIS A 158 -9.25 -10.07 -1.39
C HIS A 158 -7.97 -9.67 -0.64
N ARG A 159 -8.03 -8.70 0.30
CA ARG A 159 -6.84 -8.15 0.98
C ARG A 159 -6.89 -8.40 2.47
N ALA A 160 -5.74 -8.81 3.01
CA ALA A 160 -5.48 -8.77 4.43
C ALA A 160 -4.99 -7.35 4.81
N ARG A 161 -5.74 -6.65 5.67
CA ARG A 161 -5.30 -5.38 6.26
C ARG A 161 -4.80 -5.66 7.67
N PRO A 162 -3.56 -5.30 8.01
CA PRO A 162 -3.08 -5.46 9.37
C PRO A 162 -3.89 -4.58 10.33
N LEU A 163 -4.13 -5.12 11.52
CA LEU A 163 -4.72 -4.38 12.63
C LEU A 163 -3.57 -3.73 13.40
N CYS A 164 -3.62 -2.42 13.56
CA CYS A 164 -2.53 -1.66 14.19
C CYS A 164 -2.81 -1.31 15.64
N GLY A 165 -4.03 -1.54 16.12
CA GLY A 165 -4.48 -1.18 17.46
C GLY A 165 -4.22 -2.22 18.54
N ILE A 166 -3.68 -3.40 18.21
CA ILE A 166 -3.46 -4.49 19.16
C ILE A 166 -1.98 -4.89 19.16
N ASP A 167 -1.34 -4.77 20.31
CA ASP A 167 0.00 -5.31 20.53
C ASP A 167 -0.06 -6.54 21.44
N VAL A 168 0.83 -7.48 21.21
CA VAL A 168 1.03 -8.67 22.06
C VAL A 168 2.29 -8.50 22.86
N ARG A 169 2.20 -8.52 24.18
CA ARG A 169 3.32 -8.53 25.10
C ARG A 169 3.52 -9.95 25.61
N GLY A 170 4.31 -10.73 24.85
CA GLY A 170 4.67 -12.11 25.15
C GLY A 170 6.10 -12.23 25.65
N ASP A 171 6.84 -13.24 25.14
CA ASP A 171 8.24 -13.48 25.55
C ASP A 171 9.15 -12.29 25.20
N GLY A 172 9.91 -11.83 26.18
CA GLY A 172 10.77 -10.65 26.05
C GLY A 172 10.01 -9.31 26.01
N GLY A 173 8.70 -9.32 26.25
CA GLY A 173 7.87 -8.13 26.35
C GLY A 173 7.83 -7.53 27.76
N GLN A 174 7.26 -6.34 27.86
CA GLN A 174 7.04 -5.63 29.12
C GLN A 174 5.74 -4.85 29.13
N VAL A 175 5.19 -4.62 30.30
CA VAL A 175 4.12 -3.66 30.56
C VAL A 175 4.46 -2.83 31.79
N ASN A 176 4.04 -1.57 31.79
CA ASN A 176 4.08 -0.76 32.97
C ASN A 176 2.77 -0.98 33.75
N VAL A 177 2.89 -1.04 35.07
CA VAL A 177 1.75 -1.33 35.96
C VAL A 177 1.61 -0.24 37.04
N PRO A 178 0.44 -0.12 37.68
CA PRO A 178 0.29 0.79 38.84
C PRO A 178 1.35 0.51 39.93
N PRO A 179 1.89 1.57 40.58
CA PRO A 179 1.41 2.93 40.62
C PRO A 179 2.06 3.85 39.58
N THR A 180 2.61 3.33 38.50
CA THR A 180 3.28 4.14 37.48
C THR A 180 2.32 5.19 36.90
N ALA A 181 2.73 6.46 36.98
CA ALA A 181 1.97 7.61 36.49
C ALA A 181 2.82 8.48 35.56
N ARG A 182 2.16 9.21 34.65
CA ARG A 182 2.75 10.11 33.66
C ARG A 182 1.94 11.41 33.63
N GLU A 183 2.43 12.45 32.92
CA GLU A 183 1.67 13.67 32.68
C GLU A 183 0.27 13.40 32.04
N ALA A 184 0.18 12.42 31.18
CA ALA A 184 -1.07 12.05 30.50
C ALA A 184 -2.03 11.22 31.37
N GLY A 185 -1.67 10.83 32.59
CA GLY A 185 -2.48 10.01 33.52
C GLY A 185 -1.68 8.88 34.16
N ALA A 186 -2.37 8.02 34.89
CA ALA A 186 -1.79 6.88 35.58
C ALA A 186 -2.29 5.55 35.01
N TYR A 187 -1.50 4.50 35.16
CA TYR A 187 -2.00 3.13 35.00
C TYR A 187 -2.92 2.81 36.16
N SER A 188 -4.04 2.16 35.91
CA SER A 188 -5.01 1.81 36.95
C SER A 188 -5.63 0.43 36.68
N TRP A 189 -5.67 -0.42 37.71
CA TRP A 189 -6.34 -1.71 37.65
C TRP A 189 -7.88 -1.57 37.70
N HIS A 190 -8.58 -2.37 36.93
CA HIS A 190 -10.04 -2.48 37.01
C HIS A 190 -10.49 -3.38 38.17
N SER A 191 -9.63 -4.28 38.62
CA SER A 191 -9.84 -5.20 39.75
C SER A 191 -8.51 -5.45 40.45
N ASP A 192 -8.53 -6.01 41.64
CA ASP A 192 -7.31 -6.31 42.40
C ASP A 192 -6.47 -7.38 41.67
N PRO A 193 -5.23 -7.06 41.27
CA PRO A 193 -4.37 -7.97 40.52
C PRO A 193 -3.91 -9.21 41.32
N PHE A 194 -4.04 -9.18 42.65
CA PHE A 194 -3.60 -10.27 43.51
C PHE A 194 -4.68 -11.29 43.80
N THR A 195 -5.96 -10.91 43.60
CA THR A 195 -7.11 -11.75 43.83
C THR A 195 -7.87 -12.12 42.55
N THR A 196 -7.66 -11.37 41.47
CA THR A 196 -8.31 -11.65 40.19
C THR A 196 -7.49 -12.69 39.41
N PRO A 197 -8.03 -13.89 39.14
CA PRO A 197 -7.31 -14.92 38.38
C PRO A 197 -7.11 -14.48 36.94
N LEU A 198 -5.96 -14.81 36.36
CA LEU A 198 -5.71 -14.68 34.95
C LEU A 198 -6.48 -15.75 34.20
N ALA A 199 -7.34 -15.35 33.28
CA ALA A 199 -8.07 -16.31 32.43
C ALA A 199 -7.10 -16.96 31.41
N GLU A 200 -7.42 -18.19 31.03
CA GLU A 200 -6.74 -18.85 29.92
C GLU A 200 -7.24 -18.29 28.59
N LEU A 201 -6.35 -18.17 27.62
CA LEU A 201 -6.72 -17.81 26.25
C LEU A 201 -7.47 -18.96 25.59
N PRO A 202 -8.57 -18.71 24.86
CA PRO A 202 -9.22 -19.73 24.05
C PRO A 202 -8.24 -20.37 23.04
N ALA A 203 -8.38 -21.67 22.76
CA ALA A 203 -7.46 -22.42 21.92
C ALA A 203 -7.12 -21.73 20.58
N ARG A 204 -8.13 -21.18 19.90
CA ARG A 204 -7.94 -20.43 18.64
C ARG A 204 -7.11 -19.16 18.78
N TRP A 205 -7.17 -18.50 19.94
CA TRP A 205 -6.33 -17.36 20.26
C TRP A 205 -4.91 -17.82 20.56
N SER A 206 -4.76 -18.87 21.35
CA SER A 206 -3.46 -19.48 21.66
C SER A 206 -2.77 -19.96 20.40
N GLU A 207 -3.48 -20.62 19.49
CA GLU A 207 -2.97 -21.03 18.18
C GLU A 207 -2.56 -19.80 17.33
N ALA A 208 -3.38 -18.74 17.27
CA ALA A 208 -3.08 -17.54 16.50
C ALA A 208 -1.89 -16.76 17.07
N LEU A 209 -1.69 -16.77 18.37
CA LEU A 209 -0.56 -16.15 19.04
C LEU A 209 0.72 -16.98 18.95
N ASN A 210 0.58 -18.32 19.01
CA ASN A 210 1.66 -19.31 18.90
C ASN A 210 2.01 -19.65 17.44
N VAL A 211 1.47 -18.92 16.45
CA VAL A 211 1.82 -19.19 15.05
C VAL A 211 3.33 -19.05 14.91
N LYS A 212 4.01 -20.19 14.90
CA LYS A 212 5.22 -20.36 14.10
C LYS A 212 4.93 -19.64 12.80
N ALA A 213 5.71 -18.63 12.44
CA ALA A 213 5.63 -17.97 11.15
C ALA A 213 5.21 -19.02 10.14
N LEU A 214 4.12 -18.75 9.37
CA LEU A 214 3.50 -19.66 8.38
C LEU A 214 4.52 -20.67 7.89
N PRO A 215 4.22 -21.98 7.77
CA PRO A 215 5.22 -22.97 7.55
C PRO A 215 6.16 -22.48 6.47
N THR A 216 7.28 -21.97 6.88
CA THR A 216 8.43 -21.83 6.04
C THR A 216 8.60 -23.24 5.52
N ARG A 217 8.43 -23.44 4.19
CA ARG A 217 8.98 -24.56 3.48
C ARG A 217 10.17 -25.02 4.31
N GLU A 218 10.19 -26.30 4.73
CA GLU A 218 11.23 -26.82 5.60
C GLU A 218 12.55 -26.16 5.25
N PRO A 219 13.22 -25.47 6.18
CA PRO A 219 14.55 -24.97 5.90
C PRO A 219 15.31 -26.19 5.44
N ALA A 220 15.88 -26.15 4.25
CA ALA A 220 16.91 -27.11 3.87
C ALA A 220 17.78 -27.24 5.10
N ILE A 221 17.90 -28.46 5.61
CA ILE A 221 18.60 -28.81 6.83
C ILE A 221 19.91 -28.03 6.85
N PHE A 222 19.88 -26.85 7.43
CA PHE A 222 21.08 -26.21 7.92
C PHE A 222 21.25 -26.80 9.31
N SER A 223 22.28 -27.65 9.43
CA SER A 223 22.95 -27.89 10.67
C SER A 223 22.93 -26.59 11.49
N ASN A 224 22.67 -26.75 12.77
CA ASN A 224 22.64 -25.78 13.85
C ASN A 224 23.45 -24.51 13.54
N PRO A 225 22.95 -23.28 13.79
CA PRO A 225 23.74 -22.05 13.67
C PRO A 225 25.09 -22.12 14.39
N ASP A 226 25.21 -23.01 15.39
CA ASP A 226 26.45 -23.29 16.14
C ASP A 226 27.48 -24.13 15.36
N ASP A 227 27.12 -24.74 14.22
CA ASP A 227 28.03 -25.52 13.37
C ASP A 227 28.81 -24.68 12.36
N ILE A 228 28.55 -23.36 12.27
CA ILE A 228 29.38 -22.47 11.50
C ILE A 228 30.51 -21.97 12.40
N GLU A 229 31.68 -22.56 12.29
CA GLU A 229 32.90 -21.94 12.80
C GLU A 229 33.09 -20.58 12.12
N TRP A 230 32.70 -19.53 12.80
CA TRP A 230 32.93 -18.13 12.41
C TRP A 230 34.40 -17.82 12.64
N THR A 231 35.23 -18.13 11.65
CA THR A 231 36.62 -17.70 11.67
C THR A 231 36.70 -16.28 11.20
N ASP A 232 37.17 -15.38 12.05
CA ASP A 232 37.44 -13.98 11.69
C ASP A 232 38.35 -13.93 10.44
N GLY A 233 37.95 -13.15 9.43
CA GLY A 233 38.80 -12.83 8.30
C GLY A 233 38.64 -13.69 7.02
N GLN A 234 37.68 -14.63 6.93
CA GLN A 234 37.56 -15.50 5.75
C GLN A 234 36.52 -15.05 4.68
N GLY A 235 35.89 -13.89 4.80
CA GLY A 235 34.86 -13.44 3.87
C GLY A 235 35.18 -12.09 3.22
N SER A 236 34.56 -11.81 2.07
CA SER A 236 34.76 -10.57 1.30
C SER A 236 33.74 -9.48 1.65
N ALA A 237 34.23 -8.31 2.10
CA ALA A 237 33.40 -7.11 2.26
C ALA A 237 32.74 -6.67 0.94
N ALA A 238 33.43 -6.87 -0.19
CA ALA A 238 32.89 -6.58 -1.51
C ALA A 238 31.66 -7.45 -1.82
N SER A 239 31.68 -8.73 -1.42
CA SER A 239 30.55 -9.65 -1.57
C SER A 239 29.36 -9.23 -0.69
N VAL A 240 29.61 -8.80 0.55
CA VAL A 240 28.54 -8.25 1.42
C VAL A 240 27.89 -7.04 0.78
N MET A 241 28.68 -6.06 0.34
CA MET A 241 28.17 -4.84 -0.29
C MET A 241 27.44 -5.13 -1.62
N ALA A 242 27.90 -6.09 -2.41
CA ALA A 242 27.24 -6.49 -3.64
C ALA A 242 25.82 -7.05 -3.40
N GLY A 243 25.62 -7.79 -2.32
CA GLY A 243 24.34 -8.43 -1.99
C GLY A 243 23.45 -7.62 -1.03
N CYS A 244 24.03 -6.79 -0.15
CA CYS A 244 23.30 -6.07 0.90
C CYS A 244 23.28 -4.56 0.64
N ALA A 245 22.10 -4.01 0.31
CA ALA A 245 21.92 -2.58 0.06
C ALA A 245 22.28 -1.72 1.27
N ALA A 246 21.95 -2.16 2.49
CA ALA A 246 22.22 -1.42 3.71
C ALA A 246 23.73 -1.24 3.95
N ASN A 247 24.53 -2.28 3.76
CA ASN A 247 25.97 -2.19 3.87
C ASN A 247 26.60 -1.43 2.69
N ASP A 248 26.04 -1.56 1.47
CA ASP A 248 26.51 -0.84 0.28
C ASP A 248 26.26 0.68 0.39
N ARG A 249 25.32 1.11 1.22
CA ARG A 249 25.03 2.53 1.46
C ARG A 249 26.22 3.30 2.05
N LEU A 250 27.09 2.64 2.80
CA LEU A 250 28.35 3.24 3.27
C LEU A 250 29.20 3.77 2.12
N ARG A 251 29.14 3.13 0.94
CA ARG A 251 29.87 3.50 -0.26
C ARG A 251 29.06 4.45 -1.16
N THR A 252 27.74 4.21 -1.29
CA THR A 252 26.90 4.91 -2.29
C THR A 252 26.24 6.18 -1.78
N ALA A 253 25.98 6.26 -0.48
CA ALA A 253 25.34 7.40 0.18
C ALA A 253 25.76 7.52 1.64
N PRO A 254 27.06 7.73 1.94
CA PRO A 254 27.62 7.66 3.30
C PRO A 254 26.97 8.67 4.26
N LYS A 255 26.70 9.90 3.82
CA LYS A 255 26.06 10.96 4.63
C LYS A 255 24.64 10.59 5.10
N GLY A 256 23.96 9.70 4.40
CA GLY A 256 22.60 9.24 4.74
C GLY A 256 22.55 8.03 5.68
N VAL A 257 23.70 7.52 6.13
CA VAL A 257 23.76 6.40 7.07
C VAL A 257 23.71 6.94 8.50
N THR A 258 22.76 6.45 9.31
CA THR A 258 22.66 6.82 10.73
C THR A 258 23.89 6.32 11.51
N GLU A 259 24.14 6.89 12.69
CA GLU A 259 25.25 6.44 13.54
C GLU A 259 25.10 4.96 13.93
N TRP A 260 23.89 4.52 14.21
CA TRP A 260 23.62 3.12 14.57
C TRP A 260 23.76 2.19 13.38
N GLY A 261 23.24 2.55 12.19
CA GLY A 261 23.43 1.81 10.94
C GLY A 261 24.89 1.66 10.56
N TRP A 262 25.71 2.71 10.78
CA TRP A 262 27.15 2.67 10.61
C TRP A 262 27.82 1.69 11.58
N LYS A 263 27.45 1.72 12.89
CA LYS A 263 27.96 0.75 13.88
C LYS A 263 27.57 -0.69 13.56
N MET A 264 26.32 -0.94 13.17
CA MET A 264 25.90 -2.28 12.75
C MET A 264 26.72 -2.79 11.56
N SER A 265 27.01 -1.91 10.60
CA SER A 265 27.87 -2.24 9.45
C SER A 265 29.33 -2.48 9.85
N ALA A 266 29.84 -1.81 10.89
CA ALA A 266 31.14 -2.12 11.49
C ALA A 266 31.19 -3.58 11.99
N GLY A 267 30.11 -4.03 12.61
CA GLY A 267 29.98 -5.41 13.07
C GLY A 267 29.94 -6.46 11.95
N VAL A 268 29.50 -6.10 10.77
CA VAL A 268 29.46 -6.98 9.58
C VAL A 268 30.74 -6.90 8.79
N ILE A 269 31.14 -5.71 8.34
CA ILE A 269 32.32 -5.49 7.49
C ILE A 269 33.62 -5.77 8.24
N GLY A 270 33.69 -5.41 9.54
CA GLY A 270 34.85 -5.64 10.37
C GLY A 270 35.25 -7.13 10.52
N ARG A 271 34.26 -8.04 10.31
CA ARG A 271 34.52 -9.51 10.32
C ARG A 271 34.97 -10.06 8.96
N CYS A 272 35.00 -9.24 7.93
CA CYS A 272 35.49 -9.63 6.63
C CYS A 272 37.03 -9.58 6.57
N GLU A 273 37.60 -10.22 5.56
CA GLU A 273 39.03 -10.15 5.26
C GLU A 273 39.46 -8.68 5.08
N ASN A 274 40.49 -8.26 5.80
CA ASN A 274 40.92 -6.85 5.90
C ASN A 274 39.82 -5.88 6.32
N GLY A 275 38.79 -6.37 7.05
CA GLY A 275 37.54 -5.64 7.34
C GLY A 275 37.78 -4.34 8.07
N ARG A 276 38.72 -4.27 9.04
CA ARG A 276 39.06 -3.02 9.76
C ARG A 276 39.54 -1.94 8.77
N ALA A 277 40.52 -2.25 7.93
CA ALA A 277 41.05 -1.31 6.95
C ALA A 277 40.01 -0.88 5.91
N ILE A 278 39.15 -1.82 5.47
CA ILE A 278 38.06 -1.53 4.54
C ILE A 278 37.02 -0.63 5.21
N PHE A 279 36.66 -0.90 6.47
CA PHE A 279 35.68 -0.09 7.18
C PHE A 279 36.15 1.35 7.41
N HIS A 280 37.45 1.56 7.73
CA HIS A 280 38.05 2.88 7.75
C HIS A 280 37.95 3.62 6.42
N LYS A 281 38.26 2.94 5.30
CA LYS A 281 38.12 3.53 3.96
C LYS A 281 36.67 3.92 3.66
N LEU A 282 35.70 3.09 4.02
CA LEU A 282 34.28 3.38 3.82
C LEU A 282 33.81 4.53 4.71
N SER A 283 34.25 4.58 5.96
CA SER A 283 33.92 5.67 6.88
C SER A 283 34.50 7.01 6.44
N ALA A 284 35.70 7.00 5.87
CA ALA A 284 36.35 8.21 5.35
C ALA A 284 35.67 8.82 4.10
N LEU A 285 34.70 8.14 3.48
CA LEU A 285 33.84 8.72 2.43
C LEU A 285 32.88 9.80 2.98
N ASP A 286 32.71 9.87 4.29
CA ASP A 286 32.04 10.99 4.98
C ASP A 286 33.07 11.73 5.87
N PRO A 287 33.86 12.64 5.30
CA PRO A 287 34.96 13.29 6.00
C PRO A 287 34.51 14.22 7.13
N GLU A 288 33.24 14.65 7.13
CA GLU A 288 32.69 15.51 8.18
C GLU A 288 32.44 14.71 9.50
N ARG A 289 32.20 13.40 9.40
CA ARG A 289 31.95 12.51 10.54
C ARG A 289 33.10 11.53 10.81
N TYR A 290 34.05 11.39 9.90
CA TYR A 290 35.13 10.42 10.05
C TYR A 290 36.14 10.84 11.10
N ASP A 291 36.27 10.04 12.15
CA ASP A 291 37.33 10.09 13.14
C ASP A 291 37.96 8.70 13.29
N PRO A 292 39.29 8.57 13.08
CA PRO A 292 39.95 7.25 13.14
C PRO A 292 39.81 6.56 14.51
N ALA A 293 39.95 7.32 15.62
CA ALA A 293 39.91 6.75 16.95
C ALA A 293 38.49 6.31 17.33
N ALA A 294 37.47 7.11 16.98
CA ALA A 294 36.07 6.73 17.13
C ALA A 294 35.69 5.52 16.26
N THR A 295 36.25 5.42 15.06
CA THR A 295 36.04 4.28 14.16
C THR A 295 36.64 2.99 14.74
N ASP A 296 37.87 3.04 15.24
CA ASP A 296 38.48 1.90 15.94
C ASP A 296 37.68 1.49 17.17
N LYS A 297 37.27 2.43 18.00
CA LYS A 297 36.44 2.16 19.19
C LYS A 297 35.11 1.48 18.84
N ALA A 298 34.46 1.93 17.73
CA ALA A 298 33.23 1.32 17.26
C ALA A 298 33.46 -0.12 16.77
N LEU A 299 34.53 -0.36 15.99
CA LEU A 299 34.93 -1.69 15.54
C LEU A 299 35.21 -2.61 16.72
N ASP A 300 36.02 -2.17 17.69
CA ASP A 300 36.37 -2.98 18.88
C ASP A 300 35.12 -3.33 19.70
N TYR A 301 34.21 -2.37 19.85
CA TYR A 301 32.94 -2.61 20.55
C TYR A 301 32.07 -3.64 19.81
N MET A 302 31.90 -3.49 18.49
CA MET A 302 31.02 -4.34 17.69
C MET A 302 31.62 -5.73 17.44
N LEU A 303 32.94 -5.85 17.40
CA LEU A 303 33.63 -7.14 17.24
C LEU A 303 33.78 -7.90 18.56
N GLY A 304 33.93 -7.17 19.68
CA GLY A 304 34.22 -7.78 20.98
C GLY A 304 32.99 -8.20 21.80
N LYS A 305 31.82 -7.58 21.60
CA LYS A 305 30.65 -7.79 22.48
C LYS A 305 29.42 -8.38 21.81
N THR A 306 29.33 -8.37 20.50
CA THR A 306 28.12 -8.78 19.77
C THR A 306 28.49 -9.64 18.57
N GLY A 307 27.61 -10.60 18.22
CA GLY A 307 27.61 -11.20 16.88
C GLY A 307 27.25 -10.16 15.79
N PRO A 308 27.37 -10.50 14.51
CA PRO A 308 26.91 -9.61 13.44
C PRO A 308 25.40 -9.38 13.53
N HIS A 309 24.96 -8.14 13.35
CA HIS A 309 23.53 -7.80 13.40
C HIS A 309 22.76 -8.51 12.28
N GLY A 310 21.55 -8.97 12.60
CA GLY A 310 20.64 -9.62 11.67
C GLY A 310 19.98 -8.64 10.69
N CYS A 311 19.43 -9.19 9.60
CA CYS A 311 18.71 -8.42 8.58
C CYS A 311 17.54 -7.63 9.15
N GLU A 312 16.84 -8.14 10.16
CA GLU A 312 15.73 -7.44 10.82
C GLU A 312 16.19 -6.17 11.57
N ALA A 313 17.37 -6.19 12.19
CA ALA A 313 17.94 -5.00 12.83
C ALA A 313 18.28 -3.93 11.79
N PHE A 314 18.85 -4.32 10.66
CA PHE A 314 19.09 -3.40 9.53
C PHE A 314 17.78 -2.86 8.94
N ALA A 315 16.75 -3.69 8.83
CA ALA A 315 15.45 -3.27 8.32
C ALA A 315 14.72 -2.31 9.26
N ALA A 316 14.87 -2.48 10.57
CA ALA A 316 14.33 -1.54 11.57
C ALA A 316 15.02 -0.18 11.53
N GLU A 317 16.33 -0.16 11.29
CA GLU A 317 17.13 1.07 11.24
C GLU A 317 17.08 1.78 9.88
N MET A 318 17.05 1.00 8.80
CA MET A 318 17.05 1.50 7.41
C MET A 318 15.90 0.87 6.62
N PRO A 319 14.63 1.12 7.00
CA PRO A 319 13.47 0.45 6.41
C PRO A 319 13.35 0.64 4.91
N GLU A 320 13.60 1.85 4.41
CA GLU A 320 13.54 2.15 2.96
C GLU A 320 14.63 1.42 2.16
N THR A 321 15.82 1.27 2.74
CA THR A 321 16.95 0.60 2.09
C THR A 321 16.76 -0.93 2.05
N CYS A 322 16.12 -1.49 3.09
CA CYS A 322 15.86 -2.91 3.21
C CYS A 322 14.51 -3.33 2.64
N ALA A 323 13.66 -2.38 2.21
CA ALA A 323 12.40 -2.68 1.56
C ALA A 323 12.62 -3.45 0.24
N GLY A 324 11.88 -4.54 0.05
CA GLY A 324 11.97 -5.38 -1.15
C GLY A 324 13.32 -6.09 -1.32
N CYS A 325 14.03 -6.35 -0.24
CA CYS A 325 15.25 -7.16 -0.27
C CYS A 325 14.92 -8.63 -0.51
N LEU A 326 15.30 -9.18 -1.67
CA LEU A 326 15.00 -10.56 -2.07
C LEU A 326 15.50 -11.59 -1.07
N TYR A 327 16.63 -11.38 -0.43
CA TYR A 327 17.16 -12.29 0.57
C TYR A 327 16.28 -12.31 1.83
N ARG A 328 15.83 -11.15 2.29
CA ARG A 328 14.97 -11.03 3.45
C ARG A 328 13.56 -11.53 3.15
N ASP A 329 12.98 -11.11 2.05
CA ASP A 329 11.61 -11.50 1.64
C ASP A 329 11.48 -13.03 1.46
N THR A 330 12.56 -13.68 1.05
CA THR A 330 12.61 -15.15 0.90
C THR A 330 13.16 -15.89 2.13
N GLY A 331 13.58 -15.18 3.18
CA GLY A 331 14.21 -15.78 4.37
C GLY A 331 15.51 -16.51 4.09
N LYS A 332 16.21 -16.19 2.98
CA LYS A 332 17.42 -16.92 2.53
C LYS A 332 18.65 -16.62 3.37
N ILE A 333 18.69 -15.46 4.01
CA ILE A 333 19.72 -15.08 4.96
C ILE A 333 19.09 -14.43 6.19
N THR A 334 19.71 -14.59 7.33
CA THR A 334 19.33 -13.94 8.59
C THR A 334 20.25 -12.77 8.95
N THR A 335 21.46 -12.76 8.40
CA THR A 335 22.44 -11.68 8.58
C THR A 335 23.21 -11.41 7.29
N PRO A 336 23.56 -10.13 6.99
CA PRO A 336 24.35 -9.79 5.82
C PRO A 336 25.72 -10.47 5.78
N SER A 337 26.28 -10.88 6.91
CA SER A 337 27.58 -11.58 6.97
C SER A 337 27.59 -12.88 6.17
N GLN A 338 26.45 -13.57 6.02
CA GLN A 338 26.33 -14.79 5.22
C GLN A 338 26.66 -14.57 3.73
N LEU A 339 26.61 -13.33 3.25
CA LEU A 339 26.94 -12.96 1.88
C LEU A 339 28.46 -12.88 1.65
N ALA A 340 29.25 -12.76 2.73
CA ALA A 340 30.71 -12.57 2.64
C ALA A 340 31.42 -13.71 1.91
N HIS A 341 30.90 -14.94 2.01
CA HIS A 341 31.50 -16.16 1.44
C HIS A 341 31.02 -16.47 0.02
N LYS A 342 30.21 -15.59 -0.58
CA LYS A 342 29.67 -15.76 -1.93
C LYS A 342 30.46 -14.97 -2.96
N ASP A 343 30.31 -15.35 -4.22
CA ASP A 343 30.85 -14.57 -5.33
C ASP A 343 30.13 -13.22 -5.49
N VAL A 344 30.91 -12.17 -5.73
CA VAL A 344 30.39 -10.79 -5.86
C VAL A 344 29.34 -10.67 -6.95
N GLU A 345 29.58 -11.27 -8.12
CA GLU A 345 28.67 -11.17 -9.27
C GLU A 345 27.40 -12.00 -9.04
N MET A 346 27.51 -13.15 -8.37
CA MET A 346 26.34 -13.93 -7.98
C MET A 346 25.47 -13.15 -7.00
N ASN A 347 26.06 -12.48 -6.00
CA ASN A 347 25.32 -11.64 -5.07
C ASN A 347 24.63 -10.46 -5.79
N ARG A 348 25.24 -9.85 -6.80
CA ARG A 348 24.60 -8.82 -7.63
C ARG A 348 23.38 -9.34 -8.37
N PHE A 349 23.49 -10.53 -8.99
CA PHE A 349 22.35 -11.16 -9.66
C PHE A 349 21.25 -11.47 -8.69
N GLN A 350 21.56 -12.07 -7.55
CA GLN A 350 20.59 -12.47 -6.55
C GLN A 350 19.89 -11.28 -5.87
N ARG A 351 20.56 -10.12 -5.79
CA ARG A 351 19.96 -8.89 -5.29
C ARG A 351 19.00 -8.24 -6.29
N SER A 352 19.24 -8.42 -7.59
CA SER A 352 18.56 -7.69 -8.66
C SER A 352 17.60 -8.51 -9.50
N HIS A 353 17.58 -9.84 -9.35
CA HIS A 353 16.75 -10.72 -10.15
C HIS A 353 16.01 -11.75 -9.31
N TYR A 354 14.83 -12.15 -9.77
CA TYR A 354 14.17 -13.38 -9.35
C TYR A 354 13.73 -14.20 -10.57
N TYR A 355 13.60 -15.50 -10.38
CA TYR A 355 13.15 -16.42 -11.41
C TYR A 355 11.69 -16.77 -11.23
N VAL A 356 10.89 -16.63 -12.30
CA VAL A 356 9.46 -16.98 -12.34
C VAL A 356 9.33 -18.38 -12.91
N THR A 357 8.90 -19.33 -12.09
CA THR A 357 8.95 -20.75 -12.43
C THR A 357 7.93 -21.13 -13.51
N GLU A 358 6.69 -20.64 -13.43
CA GLU A 358 5.62 -20.94 -14.39
C GLU A 358 5.91 -20.39 -15.79
N ALA A 359 6.43 -19.18 -15.87
CA ALA A 359 6.74 -18.52 -17.13
C ALA A 359 8.15 -18.81 -17.66
N GLU A 360 9.00 -19.47 -16.87
CA GLU A 360 10.41 -19.71 -17.16
C GLU A 360 11.22 -18.44 -17.49
N LEU A 361 10.91 -17.34 -16.83
CA LEU A 361 11.50 -16.02 -17.06
C LEU A 361 12.27 -15.52 -15.86
N PHE A 362 13.35 -14.78 -16.12
CA PHE A 362 14.03 -13.95 -15.13
C PHE A 362 13.45 -12.55 -15.14
N TYR A 363 13.11 -12.01 -13.99
CA TYR A 363 12.72 -10.63 -13.84
C TYR A 363 13.88 -9.82 -13.26
N ASP A 364 14.33 -8.81 -14.01
CA ASP A 364 15.32 -7.82 -13.57
C ASP A 364 14.58 -6.67 -12.90
N ILE A 365 14.68 -6.58 -11.57
CA ILE A 365 13.99 -5.58 -10.75
C ILE A 365 14.44 -4.16 -11.10
N THR A 366 15.74 -3.99 -11.37
CA THR A 366 16.34 -2.68 -11.62
C THR A 366 15.90 -2.10 -12.97
N LYS A 367 15.83 -2.96 -13.98
CA LYS A 367 15.43 -2.57 -15.36
C LYS A 367 13.98 -2.78 -15.64
N GLN A 368 13.27 -3.51 -14.76
CA GLN A 368 11.86 -3.90 -14.91
C GLN A 368 11.54 -4.61 -16.23
N ILE A 369 12.42 -5.51 -16.62
CA ILE A 369 12.29 -6.32 -17.83
C ILE A 369 12.36 -7.80 -17.49
N THR A 370 11.68 -8.60 -18.32
CA THR A 370 11.78 -10.04 -18.28
C THR A 370 12.79 -10.55 -19.34
N LYS A 371 13.49 -11.65 -19.02
CA LYS A 371 14.41 -12.34 -19.94
C LYS A 371 14.14 -13.83 -19.89
N SER A 372 14.15 -14.48 -21.05
CA SER A 372 14.21 -15.94 -21.11
C SER A 372 15.53 -16.49 -20.55
N LYS A 373 15.59 -17.79 -20.25
CA LYS A 373 16.82 -18.45 -19.78
C LYS A 373 17.99 -18.24 -20.74
N SER A 374 17.76 -18.31 -22.07
CA SER A 374 18.80 -18.05 -23.07
C SER A 374 19.24 -16.58 -23.03
N ASN A 375 18.30 -15.64 -23.14
CA ASN A 375 18.61 -14.20 -23.12
C ASN A 375 19.32 -13.76 -21.84
N PHE A 376 18.94 -14.32 -20.69
CA PHE A 376 19.65 -14.09 -19.43
C PHE A 376 21.09 -14.58 -19.51
N SER A 377 21.29 -15.82 -19.98
CA SER A 377 22.60 -16.44 -20.09
C SER A 377 23.51 -15.67 -21.08
N ASP A 378 22.96 -15.28 -22.23
CA ASP A 378 23.72 -14.54 -23.28
C ASP A 378 24.07 -13.12 -22.82
N THR A 379 23.11 -12.43 -22.18
CA THR A 379 23.34 -11.09 -21.62
C THR A 379 24.54 -11.06 -20.65
N TYR A 380 24.65 -12.10 -19.83
CA TYR A 380 25.66 -12.17 -18.76
C TYR A 380 26.78 -13.19 -19.02
N ALA A 381 26.93 -13.67 -20.27
CA ALA A 381 27.93 -14.67 -20.65
C ALA A 381 29.37 -14.28 -20.30
N HIS A 382 29.68 -12.98 -20.42
CA HIS A 382 31.00 -12.42 -20.14
C HIS A 382 31.38 -12.40 -18.65
N ILE A 383 30.43 -12.59 -17.75
CA ILE A 383 30.65 -12.55 -16.28
C ILE A 383 31.07 -13.92 -15.80
N ASN A 384 32.11 -14.00 -14.98
CA ASN A 384 32.61 -15.24 -14.40
C ASN A 384 32.19 -15.35 -12.93
N ILE A 385 31.43 -16.37 -12.61
CA ILE A 385 31.07 -16.71 -11.22
C ILE A 385 32.18 -17.59 -10.64
N ARG A 386 32.79 -17.16 -9.55
CA ARG A 386 33.91 -17.81 -8.91
C ARG A 386 33.48 -18.54 -7.63
N TYR A 387 34.26 -19.52 -7.22
CA TYR A 387 34.16 -20.17 -5.92
C TYR A 387 35.54 -20.60 -5.45
N THR A 388 35.72 -20.67 -4.14
CA THR A 388 36.96 -21.16 -3.53
C THR A 388 36.80 -22.62 -3.21
N GLU A 389 37.69 -23.43 -3.74
CA GLU A 389 37.82 -24.87 -3.40
C GLU A 389 38.99 -25.02 -2.45
N GLN A 390 38.77 -25.68 -1.32
CA GLN A 390 39.83 -26.07 -0.41
C GLN A 390 40.58 -27.28 -0.98
N THR A 391 41.89 -27.17 -1.15
CA THR A 391 42.72 -28.26 -1.63
C THR A 391 43.83 -28.53 -0.60
N GLU A 392 44.47 -29.70 -0.68
CA GLU A 392 45.61 -30.05 0.18
C GLU A 392 46.77 -29.02 0.11
N LYS A 393 46.84 -28.23 -0.97
CA LYS A 393 47.84 -27.16 -1.18
C LYS A 393 47.34 -25.76 -0.81
N GLY A 394 46.16 -25.67 -0.14
CA GLY A 394 45.51 -24.44 0.23
C GLY A 394 44.30 -24.05 -0.66
N PRO A 395 43.64 -22.89 -0.38
CA PRO A 395 42.46 -22.46 -1.10
C PRO A 395 42.78 -22.11 -2.56
N ARG A 396 41.99 -22.62 -3.50
CA ARG A 396 42.12 -22.37 -4.92
C ARG A 396 40.83 -21.79 -5.49
N VAL A 397 40.91 -20.63 -6.15
CA VAL A 397 39.76 -20.01 -6.84
C VAL A 397 39.51 -20.72 -8.17
N LYS A 398 38.29 -21.17 -8.38
CA LYS A 398 37.81 -21.78 -9.63
C LYS A 398 36.59 -21.01 -10.18
N ILE A 399 36.34 -21.15 -11.50
CA ILE A 399 35.15 -20.60 -12.17
C ILE A 399 34.09 -21.69 -12.24
N LYS A 400 32.86 -21.39 -11.78
CA LYS A 400 31.70 -22.27 -11.93
C LYS A 400 31.38 -22.44 -13.43
N ARG A 401 31.27 -23.68 -13.87
CA ARG A 401 30.87 -24.01 -15.25
C ARG A 401 29.32 -24.07 -15.34
N GLY A 402 28.80 -23.71 -16.49
CA GLY A 402 27.36 -23.73 -16.78
C GLY A 402 26.83 -22.40 -17.29
N THR A 403 25.61 -22.42 -17.84
CA THR A 403 24.93 -21.18 -18.25
C THR A 403 24.58 -20.33 -17.03
N LYS A 404 24.55 -19.01 -17.19
CA LYS A 404 24.23 -18.12 -16.06
C LYS A 404 22.84 -18.38 -15.49
N ALA A 405 21.88 -18.72 -16.34
CA ALA A 405 20.54 -19.14 -15.92
C ALA A 405 20.61 -20.35 -14.98
N ASN A 406 21.32 -21.41 -15.35
CA ASN A 406 21.43 -22.62 -14.52
C ASN A 406 22.22 -22.37 -13.23
N LEU A 407 23.27 -21.55 -13.26
CA LEU A 407 24.01 -21.18 -12.06
C LEU A 407 23.13 -20.39 -11.08
N PHE A 408 22.28 -19.49 -11.59
CA PHE A 408 21.33 -18.76 -10.76
C PHE A 408 20.24 -19.68 -10.21
N THR A 409 19.54 -20.43 -11.07
CA THR A 409 18.41 -21.28 -10.64
C THR A 409 18.84 -22.46 -9.76
N GLY A 410 20.07 -22.91 -9.87
CA GLY A 410 20.67 -23.96 -9.02
C GLY A 410 21.19 -23.46 -7.68
N ASP A 411 21.34 -22.15 -7.48
CA ASP A 411 21.82 -21.60 -6.20
C ASP A 411 20.66 -21.47 -5.20
N THR A 412 20.89 -21.95 -3.97
CA THR A 412 19.87 -21.97 -2.90
C THR A 412 19.43 -20.59 -2.44
N PHE A 413 20.28 -19.58 -2.60
CA PHE A 413 19.98 -18.20 -2.20
C PHE A 413 19.24 -17.39 -3.28
N SER A 414 19.14 -17.94 -4.49
CA SER A 414 18.42 -17.26 -5.57
C SER A 414 16.92 -17.23 -5.30
N ALA A 415 16.34 -16.05 -5.44
CA ALA A 415 14.91 -15.84 -5.26
C ALA A 415 14.13 -16.46 -6.42
N LYS A 416 13.05 -17.19 -6.08
CA LYS A 416 12.12 -17.78 -7.05
C LYS A 416 10.71 -17.43 -6.65
N ALA A 417 9.87 -17.22 -7.65
CA ALA A 417 8.42 -17.05 -7.51
C ALA A 417 7.71 -17.97 -8.49
N ASP A 418 6.52 -18.42 -8.13
CA ASP A 418 5.71 -19.21 -9.07
C ASP A 418 5.13 -18.29 -10.16
N LEU A 419 4.61 -17.14 -9.77
CA LEU A 419 4.01 -16.16 -10.66
C LEU A 419 4.57 -14.75 -10.44
N SER A 420 4.43 -13.87 -11.44
CA SER A 420 4.67 -12.44 -11.30
C SER A 420 3.35 -11.69 -11.28
N ILE A 421 3.19 -10.76 -10.32
CA ILE A 421 2.05 -9.87 -10.24
C ILE A 421 2.48 -8.42 -10.03
N TYR A 422 1.57 -7.49 -10.28
CA TYR A 422 1.78 -6.08 -10.01
C TYR A 422 0.92 -5.67 -8.82
N GLU A 423 1.54 -5.54 -7.64
CA GLU A 423 0.85 -5.26 -6.36
C GLU A 423 1.38 -3.98 -5.72
N PRO A 424 0.89 -2.79 -6.15
CA PRO A 424 1.31 -1.51 -5.58
C PRO A 424 0.99 -1.39 -4.10
N GLY A 425 1.92 -0.77 -3.35
CA GLY A 425 1.83 -0.61 -1.91
C GLY A 425 2.39 -1.79 -1.11
N ARG A 426 2.73 -2.90 -1.76
CA ARG A 426 3.44 -4.01 -1.13
C ARG A 426 4.94 -3.89 -1.41
N LEU A 427 5.71 -3.72 -0.36
CA LEU A 427 7.17 -3.53 -0.46
C LEU A 427 7.93 -4.84 -0.68
N GLU A 428 7.39 -5.98 -0.20
CA GLU A 428 8.02 -7.29 -0.40
C GLU A 428 8.06 -7.64 -1.89
N ARG A 429 9.24 -8.05 -2.36
CA ARG A 429 9.45 -8.51 -3.75
C ARG A 429 8.96 -9.92 -3.98
N ILE A 430 9.13 -10.79 -2.98
CA ILE A 430 8.62 -12.15 -3.00
C ILE A 430 7.74 -12.33 -1.77
N PHE A 431 6.55 -12.84 -1.96
CA PHE A 431 5.63 -13.16 -0.88
C PHE A 431 4.78 -14.38 -1.21
N THR A 432 4.30 -15.04 -0.18
CA THR A 432 3.41 -16.20 -0.33
C THR A 432 1.96 -15.76 -0.23
N GLY A 433 1.19 -16.10 -1.22
CA GLY A 433 -0.25 -15.88 -1.28
C GLY A 433 -1.07 -17.11 -0.87
N PRO A 434 -2.37 -17.10 -1.18
CA PRO A 434 -3.26 -18.23 -0.91
C PRO A 434 -2.73 -19.52 -1.55
N ARG A 435 -3.00 -20.67 -0.88
CA ARG A 435 -2.60 -22.02 -1.31
C ARG A 435 -1.09 -22.23 -1.43
N GLY A 436 -0.28 -21.38 -0.79
CA GLY A 436 1.17 -21.51 -0.81
C GLY A 436 1.86 -21.07 -2.10
N VAL A 437 1.13 -20.44 -3.02
CA VAL A 437 1.70 -19.89 -4.26
C VAL A 437 2.59 -18.70 -3.93
N THR A 438 3.80 -18.69 -4.46
CA THR A 438 4.73 -17.57 -4.29
C THR A 438 4.63 -16.58 -5.45
N PHE A 439 4.55 -15.30 -5.10
CA PHE A 439 4.42 -14.22 -6.06
C PHE A 439 5.65 -13.33 -6.07
N GLY A 440 6.13 -12.99 -7.26
CA GLY A 440 7.11 -11.94 -7.49
C GLY A 440 6.41 -10.61 -7.78
N ASN A 441 6.64 -9.60 -6.94
CA ASN A 441 6.03 -8.29 -7.13
C ASN A 441 6.81 -7.46 -8.15
N MET A 442 6.15 -7.09 -9.24
CA MET A 442 6.71 -6.24 -10.29
C MET A 442 6.69 -4.74 -9.93
N TRP A 443 5.85 -4.35 -8.97
CA TRP A 443 5.77 -2.95 -8.55
C TRP A 443 7.03 -2.51 -7.81
N LEU A 444 7.49 -1.28 -8.07
CA LEU A 444 8.62 -0.65 -7.42
C LEU A 444 8.21 0.72 -6.90
N ASP A 445 8.47 1.01 -5.63
CA ASP A 445 8.35 2.38 -5.10
C ASP A 445 9.59 3.19 -5.50
N ASP A 446 9.61 3.65 -6.76
CA ASP A 446 10.66 4.50 -7.33
C ASP A 446 10.24 5.98 -7.41
N GLY A 447 9.12 6.31 -6.78
CA GLY A 447 8.64 7.67 -6.67
C GLY A 447 9.48 8.53 -5.72
N ILE A 448 9.37 9.85 -5.89
CA ILE A 448 10.07 10.79 -5.01
C ILE A 448 9.64 10.61 -3.56
N GLN A 449 10.57 10.70 -2.63
CA GLN A 449 10.29 10.62 -1.20
C GLN A 449 9.53 11.85 -0.71
N ALA A 450 8.55 11.62 0.16
CA ALA A 450 7.76 12.69 0.76
C ALA A 450 8.54 13.37 1.90
N VAL A 451 8.70 14.68 1.81
CA VAL A 451 9.38 15.49 2.84
C VAL A 451 8.48 16.67 3.16
N PRO A 452 8.07 16.89 4.42
CA PRO A 452 7.25 18.05 4.80
C PRO A 452 7.93 19.37 4.40
N GLY A 453 7.13 20.31 3.87
CA GLY A 453 7.61 21.61 3.44
C GLY A 453 6.54 22.42 2.74
N ASP A 454 6.94 23.51 2.08
CA ASP A 454 6.06 24.35 1.27
C ASP A 454 5.75 23.67 -0.08
N CYS A 455 4.46 23.65 -0.46
CA CYS A 455 3.97 23.16 -1.75
C CYS A 455 3.04 24.17 -2.44
N SER A 456 3.08 25.43 -2.02
CA SER A 456 2.16 26.48 -2.46
C SER A 456 2.20 26.70 -3.98
N LEU A 457 3.35 26.53 -4.64
CA LEU A 457 3.47 26.69 -6.09
C LEU A 457 2.56 25.71 -6.85
N TRP A 458 2.46 24.45 -6.38
CA TRP A 458 1.61 23.44 -7.02
C TRP A 458 0.12 23.68 -6.74
N LEU A 459 -0.24 24.05 -5.51
CA LEU A 459 -1.62 24.38 -5.16
C LEU A 459 -2.10 25.63 -5.93
N ASN A 460 -1.26 26.68 -6.04
CA ASN A 460 -1.54 27.88 -6.81
C ASN A 460 -1.62 27.58 -8.32
N HIS A 461 -0.79 26.66 -8.83
CA HIS A 461 -0.87 26.26 -10.24
C HIS A 461 -2.16 25.51 -10.56
N LEU A 462 -2.62 24.65 -9.66
CA LEU A 462 -3.92 23.98 -9.76
C LEU A 462 -5.08 24.97 -9.73
N ALA A 463 -5.04 25.94 -8.80
CA ALA A 463 -6.05 27.00 -8.72
C ALA A 463 -6.07 27.88 -9.98
N TYR A 464 -4.90 28.13 -10.58
CA TYR A 464 -4.80 28.86 -11.85
C TYR A 464 -5.38 28.04 -13.02
N LEU A 465 -5.12 26.74 -13.10
CA LEU A 465 -5.66 25.88 -14.16
C LEU A 465 -7.18 25.75 -14.09
N MET A 466 -7.74 25.71 -12.89
CA MET A 466 -9.17 25.50 -12.60
C MET A 466 -9.73 26.60 -11.67
N PRO A 467 -9.76 27.86 -12.10
CA PRO A 467 -10.07 28.99 -11.22
C PRO A 467 -11.54 29.02 -10.76
N ASN A 468 -12.47 28.56 -11.59
CA ASN A 468 -13.91 28.63 -11.34
C ASN A 468 -14.53 27.24 -11.04
N GLU A 469 -13.70 26.22 -10.94
CA GLU A 469 -14.11 24.81 -10.80
C GLU A 469 -13.52 24.25 -9.50
N GLU A 470 -13.96 24.81 -8.36
CA GLU A 470 -13.42 24.42 -7.05
C GLU A 470 -13.69 22.94 -6.72
N ASN A 471 -14.90 22.48 -7.00
CA ASN A 471 -15.27 21.09 -6.76
C ASN A 471 -14.44 20.11 -7.60
N GLU A 472 -14.22 20.44 -8.89
CA GLU A 472 -13.41 19.61 -9.80
C GLU A 472 -11.93 19.63 -9.42
N ARG A 473 -11.45 20.77 -8.89
CA ARG A 473 -10.09 20.90 -8.36
C ARG A 473 -9.89 20.05 -7.11
N GLU A 474 -10.84 20.10 -6.17
CA GLU A 474 -10.78 19.28 -4.94
C GLU A 474 -10.89 17.79 -5.27
N ASP A 475 -11.82 17.37 -6.15
CA ASP A 475 -11.90 15.99 -6.65
C ASP A 475 -10.61 15.52 -7.32
N PHE A 476 -9.89 16.41 -7.98
CA PHE A 476 -8.65 16.08 -8.62
C PHE A 476 -7.52 15.93 -7.60
N LEU A 477 -7.47 16.80 -6.59
CA LEU A 477 -6.55 16.70 -5.45
C LEU A 477 -6.81 15.42 -4.65
N ASP A 478 -8.08 15.02 -4.45
CA ASP A 478 -8.46 13.76 -3.81
C ASP A 478 -7.94 12.56 -4.61
N LEU A 479 -8.09 12.59 -5.92
CA LEU A 479 -7.56 11.52 -6.79
C LEU A 479 -6.03 11.42 -6.71
N MET A 480 -5.33 12.56 -6.73
CA MET A 480 -3.87 12.57 -6.56
C MET A 480 -3.46 12.03 -5.19
N ALA A 481 -4.14 12.46 -4.12
CA ALA A 481 -3.90 11.99 -2.76
C ALA A 481 -4.20 10.49 -2.63
N PHE A 482 -5.31 10.04 -3.21
CA PHE A 482 -5.67 8.62 -3.23
C PHE A 482 -4.60 7.75 -3.90
N SER A 483 -4.01 8.24 -4.99
CA SER A 483 -2.97 7.52 -5.72
C SER A 483 -1.71 7.23 -4.88
N VAL A 484 -1.38 8.11 -3.94
CA VAL A 484 -0.21 7.96 -3.06
C VAL A 484 -0.55 7.30 -1.73
N GLN A 485 -1.78 7.49 -1.22
CA GLN A 485 -2.22 6.88 0.04
C GLN A 485 -2.69 5.42 -0.14
N GLN A 486 -3.30 5.11 -1.29
CA GLN A 486 -3.89 3.80 -1.62
C GLN A 486 -3.38 3.29 -2.97
N PRO A 487 -2.06 3.11 -3.13
CA PRO A 487 -1.40 2.91 -4.42
C PRO A 487 -1.84 1.66 -5.18
N GLY A 488 -2.47 0.68 -4.50
CA GLY A 488 -2.93 -0.58 -5.10
C GLY A 488 -4.42 -0.62 -5.43
N VAL A 489 -5.18 0.45 -5.20
CA VAL A 489 -6.64 0.45 -5.41
C VAL A 489 -7.00 1.08 -6.75
N LYS A 490 -7.86 0.40 -7.52
CA LYS A 490 -8.32 0.89 -8.81
C LYS A 490 -9.45 1.90 -8.65
N VAL A 491 -9.33 3.03 -9.33
CA VAL A 491 -10.42 4.00 -9.52
C VAL A 491 -11.19 3.62 -10.77
N ARG A 492 -12.52 3.49 -10.65
CA ARG A 492 -13.38 2.96 -11.71
C ARG A 492 -13.89 4.01 -12.70
N HIS A 493 -13.33 5.22 -12.63
CA HIS A 493 -13.60 6.27 -13.60
C HIS A 493 -12.29 6.94 -14.02
N ALA A 494 -12.29 7.54 -15.20
CA ALA A 494 -11.17 8.29 -15.74
C ALA A 494 -11.50 9.79 -15.75
N LYS A 495 -10.47 10.64 -15.57
CA LYS A 495 -10.64 12.08 -15.75
C LYS A 495 -10.21 12.49 -17.16
N LEU A 496 -11.05 13.26 -17.82
CA LEU A 496 -10.80 13.81 -19.15
C LEU A 496 -10.70 15.34 -19.07
N PHE A 497 -9.51 15.86 -19.32
CA PHE A 497 -9.23 17.28 -19.34
C PHE A 497 -9.34 17.83 -20.77
N ILE A 498 -10.31 18.68 -21.01
CA ILE A 498 -10.49 19.39 -22.28
C ILE A 498 -9.89 20.79 -22.14
N SER A 499 -8.93 21.13 -22.99
CA SER A 499 -8.30 22.45 -23.00
C SER A 499 -8.04 22.90 -24.41
N LEU A 500 -8.85 23.82 -24.90
CA LEU A 500 -8.66 24.44 -26.21
C LEU A 500 -7.42 25.36 -26.25
N ILE A 501 -6.97 25.80 -25.06
CA ILE A 501 -5.78 26.63 -24.90
C ILE A 501 -4.57 25.72 -24.70
N GLN A 502 -3.58 25.87 -25.54
CA GLN A 502 -2.32 25.11 -25.47
C GLN A 502 -1.28 25.83 -24.61
N GLN A 503 -0.29 25.08 -24.11
CA GLN A 503 0.86 25.61 -23.37
C GLN A 503 0.50 26.36 -22.08
N ASN A 504 -0.59 26.00 -21.43
CA ASN A 504 -1.01 26.57 -20.14
C ASN A 504 -0.45 25.83 -18.90
N GLY A 505 0.48 24.90 -19.08
CA GLY A 505 1.19 24.23 -17.98
C GLY A 505 0.53 22.95 -17.47
N LYS A 506 -0.57 22.48 -18.06
CA LYS A 506 -1.22 21.21 -17.66
C LYS A 506 -0.25 20.03 -17.66
N SER A 507 0.57 19.86 -18.70
CA SER A 507 1.53 18.75 -18.78
C SER A 507 2.58 18.79 -17.65
N THR A 508 2.99 19.99 -17.22
CA THR A 508 3.95 20.16 -16.11
C THR A 508 3.40 19.63 -14.78
N LEU A 509 2.10 19.82 -14.52
CA LEU A 509 1.44 19.26 -13.34
C LEU A 509 1.48 17.72 -13.34
N PHE A 510 1.24 17.11 -14.51
CA PHE A 510 1.25 15.65 -14.62
C PHE A 510 2.66 15.07 -14.55
N GLU A 511 3.66 15.79 -15.07
CA GLU A 511 5.07 15.43 -14.85
C GLU A 511 5.44 15.42 -13.35
N ALA A 512 4.88 16.34 -12.56
CA ALA A 512 5.07 16.34 -11.12
C ALA A 512 4.41 15.12 -10.46
N TRP A 513 3.19 14.75 -10.89
CA TRP A 513 2.49 13.56 -10.40
C TRP A 513 3.22 12.27 -10.77
N GLU A 514 3.69 12.15 -12.03
CA GLU A 514 4.52 11.03 -12.48
C GLU A 514 5.78 10.87 -11.61
N LYS A 515 6.43 11.98 -11.23
CA LYS A 515 7.58 11.94 -10.31
C LYS A 515 7.22 11.46 -8.91
N MET A 516 6.02 11.76 -8.42
CA MET A 516 5.55 11.30 -7.11
C MET A 516 5.32 9.79 -7.09
N LEU A 517 4.79 9.23 -8.17
CA LEU A 517 4.48 7.80 -8.31
C LEU A 517 5.67 6.95 -8.77
N GLY A 518 6.64 7.58 -9.43
CA GLY A 518 7.78 6.92 -10.06
C GLY A 518 7.55 6.58 -11.53
N LYS A 519 8.62 6.64 -12.31
CA LYS A 519 8.59 6.42 -13.76
C LYS A 519 8.13 5.00 -14.13
N SER A 520 8.48 4.03 -13.31
CA SER A 520 8.12 2.63 -13.52
C SER A 520 6.60 2.38 -13.42
N ASN A 521 5.93 3.20 -12.64
CA ASN A 521 4.51 3.06 -12.29
C ASN A 521 3.58 3.91 -13.16
N THR A 522 4.14 4.66 -14.10
CA THR A 522 3.38 5.55 -14.96
C THR A 522 3.62 5.24 -16.44
N VAL A 523 2.66 5.55 -17.28
CA VAL A 523 2.78 5.41 -18.73
C VAL A 523 2.04 6.54 -19.43
N ARG A 524 2.63 7.07 -20.50
CA ARG A 524 1.96 7.96 -21.46
C ARG A 524 1.55 7.15 -22.66
N VAL A 525 0.30 7.25 -23.03
CA VAL A 525 -0.34 6.41 -24.05
C VAL A 525 -0.82 7.29 -25.20
N SER A 526 -0.40 6.97 -26.38
CA SER A 526 -0.86 7.60 -27.62
C SER A 526 -2.14 6.95 -28.18
N ASN A 527 -2.84 7.66 -29.05
CA ASN A 527 -4.01 7.11 -29.76
C ASN A 527 -3.68 5.82 -30.54
N THR A 528 -2.48 5.75 -31.13
CA THR A 528 -2.03 4.57 -31.89
C THR A 528 -1.86 3.35 -30.98
N GLU A 529 -1.36 3.53 -29.76
CA GLU A 529 -1.20 2.43 -28.80
C GLU A 529 -2.55 1.93 -28.30
N LEU A 530 -3.53 2.83 -28.08
CA LEU A 530 -4.92 2.44 -27.73
C LEU A 530 -5.59 1.60 -28.80
N SER A 531 -5.27 1.84 -30.07
CA SER A 531 -5.81 1.11 -31.22
C SER A 531 -5.04 -0.18 -31.53
N SER A 532 -3.90 -0.39 -30.88
CA SER A 532 -3.03 -1.54 -31.12
C SER A 532 -3.61 -2.84 -30.55
N GLN A 533 -3.43 -3.95 -31.26
CA GLN A 533 -3.69 -5.29 -30.74
C GLN A 533 -2.76 -5.64 -29.54
N PHE A 534 -1.56 -5.05 -29.50
CA PHE A 534 -0.54 -5.32 -28.49
C PHE A 534 -0.47 -4.17 -27.47
N GLN A 535 -1.37 -4.18 -26.50
CA GLN A 535 -1.50 -3.12 -25.49
C GLN A 535 -0.68 -3.37 -24.22
N GLY A 536 0.18 -4.37 -24.19
CA GLY A 536 0.88 -4.82 -22.96
C GLY A 536 1.62 -3.72 -22.18
N GLY A 537 2.10 -2.66 -22.85
CA GLY A 537 2.80 -1.53 -22.23
C GLY A 537 1.92 -0.64 -21.35
N ILE A 538 0.60 -0.67 -21.56
CA ILE A 538 -0.37 0.15 -20.81
C ILE A 538 -0.67 -0.48 -19.44
N PHE A 539 -0.57 -1.80 -19.34
CA PHE A 539 -0.95 -2.57 -18.15
C PHE A 539 0.13 -2.57 -17.07
N ASN A 540 -0.27 -2.93 -15.85
CA ASN A 540 0.61 -2.95 -14.68
C ASN A 540 1.21 -1.57 -14.40
N LYS A 541 0.36 -0.54 -14.36
CA LYS A 541 0.70 0.85 -14.05
C LYS A 541 -0.26 1.42 -13.01
N GLN A 542 0.24 2.33 -12.18
CA GLN A 542 -0.62 3.09 -11.27
C GLN A 542 -1.36 4.19 -12.03
N LEU A 543 -0.67 4.86 -12.95
CA LEU A 543 -1.21 5.99 -13.70
C LEU A 543 -0.96 5.82 -15.19
N ALA A 544 -2.02 5.88 -16.00
CA ALA A 544 -1.94 6.03 -17.43
C ALA A 544 -2.43 7.43 -17.85
N VAL A 545 -1.59 8.12 -18.59
CA VAL A 545 -1.85 9.45 -19.14
C VAL A 545 -2.08 9.30 -20.65
N LEU A 546 -3.29 9.55 -21.10
CA LEU A 546 -3.67 9.53 -22.50
C LEU A 546 -3.44 10.92 -23.12
N GLU A 547 -2.46 11.04 -23.98
CA GLU A 547 -2.13 12.33 -24.60
C GLU A 547 -2.93 12.54 -25.87
N GLU A 548 -3.48 13.74 -25.99
CA GLU A 548 -4.22 14.20 -27.19
C GLU A 548 -5.32 13.24 -27.66
N ILE A 549 -6.17 12.78 -26.71
CA ILE A 549 -7.24 11.84 -27.07
C ILE A 549 -8.11 12.45 -28.17
N PHE A 550 -8.21 11.69 -29.25
CA PHE A 550 -9.15 11.96 -30.33
C PHE A 550 -9.63 10.63 -30.92
N GLN A 551 -10.78 10.15 -30.40
CA GLN A 551 -11.34 8.85 -30.80
C GLN A 551 -12.71 9.05 -31.43
N ARG A 552 -12.79 8.71 -32.73
CA ARG A 552 -14.04 8.65 -33.47
C ARG A 552 -14.60 7.25 -33.56
N ASP A 553 -13.75 6.24 -33.30
CA ASP A 553 -14.07 4.84 -33.40
C ASP A 553 -14.76 4.35 -32.12
N ARG A 554 -15.95 3.78 -32.27
CA ARG A 554 -16.77 3.28 -31.18
C ARG A 554 -16.15 2.03 -30.52
N ASP A 555 -15.41 1.22 -31.28
CA ASP A 555 -14.76 0.01 -30.75
C ASP A 555 -13.62 0.37 -29.79
N ILE A 556 -12.84 1.41 -30.10
CA ILE A 556 -11.79 1.91 -29.22
C ILE A 556 -12.40 2.46 -27.92
N TYR A 557 -13.49 3.22 -28.04
CA TYR A 557 -14.22 3.70 -26.87
C TYR A 557 -14.74 2.56 -25.99
N ASN A 558 -15.30 1.50 -26.59
CA ASN A 558 -15.76 0.32 -25.86
C ASN A 558 -14.60 -0.42 -25.17
N ASN A 559 -13.46 -0.57 -25.85
CA ASN A 559 -12.26 -1.16 -25.25
C ASN A 559 -11.73 -0.36 -24.06
N MET A 560 -11.81 0.99 -24.13
CA MET A 560 -11.45 1.87 -23.01
C MET A 560 -12.39 1.69 -21.81
N LYS A 561 -13.68 1.41 -22.03
CA LYS A 561 -14.63 1.10 -20.93
C LYS A 561 -14.11 -0.04 -20.07
N ASP A 562 -13.66 -1.13 -20.67
CA ASP A 562 -13.12 -2.28 -19.93
C ASP A 562 -11.82 -1.91 -19.19
N ILE A 563 -10.91 -1.20 -19.86
CA ILE A 563 -9.64 -0.78 -19.24
C ILE A 563 -9.89 0.11 -18.03
N ILE A 564 -10.93 0.95 -18.03
CA ILE A 564 -11.30 1.82 -16.92
C ILE A 564 -11.92 1.02 -15.76
N THR A 565 -12.82 0.07 -16.05
CA THR A 565 -13.67 -0.53 -15.02
C THR A 565 -13.19 -1.88 -14.50
N GLU A 566 -12.59 -2.71 -15.37
CA GLU A 566 -12.23 -4.09 -15.01
C GLU A 566 -11.00 -4.12 -14.08
N PRO A 567 -10.99 -5.00 -13.07
CA PRO A 567 -9.84 -5.17 -12.19
C PRO A 567 -8.67 -5.88 -12.89
N GLU A 568 -8.98 -6.80 -13.81
CA GLU A 568 -8.02 -7.60 -14.58
C GLU A 568 -8.54 -7.79 -16.00
N LYS A 569 -7.64 -7.87 -16.94
CA LYS A 569 -7.97 -8.09 -18.36
C LYS A 569 -6.96 -9.05 -19.01
N ARG A 570 -7.45 -9.96 -19.84
CA ARG A 570 -6.60 -10.81 -20.67
C ARG A 570 -6.08 -10.00 -21.85
N VAL A 571 -4.78 -9.94 -21.98
CA VAL A 571 -4.08 -9.20 -23.04
C VAL A 571 -3.10 -10.09 -23.78
N GLN A 572 -2.98 -9.88 -25.07
CA GLN A 572 -1.98 -10.55 -25.87
C GLN A 572 -0.68 -9.74 -25.87
N LEU A 573 0.41 -10.35 -25.44
CA LEU A 573 1.73 -9.78 -25.58
C LEU A 573 2.36 -10.23 -26.91
N LYS A 574 3.26 -9.41 -27.47
CA LYS A 574 3.94 -9.76 -28.72
C LYS A 574 4.73 -11.08 -28.55
N ASN A 575 4.44 -12.06 -29.39
CA ASN A 575 5.07 -13.39 -29.38
C ASN A 575 4.85 -14.19 -28.08
N GLN A 576 3.74 -13.96 -27.38
CA GLN A 576 3.35 -14.71 -26.19
C GLN A 576 1.86 -15.05 -26.24
N ASP A 577 1.44 -16.02 -25.44
CA ASP A 577 0.05 -16.34 -25.23
C ASP A 577 -0.68 -15.23 -24.47
N PHE A 578 -2.01 -15.30 -24.42
CA PHE A 578 -2.82 -14.40 -23.63
C PHE A 578 -2.47 -14.53 -22.14
N VAL A 579 -2.15 -13.40 -21.51
CA VAL A 579 -1.85 -13.31 -20.08
C VAL A 579 -2.82 -12.36 -19.38
N GLU A 580 -3.16 -12.65 -18.15
CA GLU A 580 -3.91 -11.72 -17.31
C GLU A 580 -2.99 -10.61 -16.84
N ARG A 581 -3.46 -9.38 -16.99
CA ARG A 581 -2.75 -8.18 -16.57
C ARG A 581 -3.71 -7.21 -15.90
N ARG A 582 -3.20 -6.46 -14.95
CA ARG A 582 -3.95 -5.43 -14.25
C ARG A 582 -3.99 -4.17 -15.10
N PRO A 583 -5.18 -3.67 -15.52
CA PRO A 583 -5.30 -2.38 -16.18
C PRO A 583 -4.75 -1.25 -15.29
N PRO A 584 -4.40 -0.07 -15.84
CA PRO A 584 -3.96 1.06 -15.04
C PRO A 584 -4.93 1.35 -13.92
N LEU A 585 -4.42 1.64 -12.72
CA LEU A 585 -5.28 1.88 -11.56
C LEU A 585 -6.01 3.22 -11.66
N ILE A 586 -5.37 4.20 -12.28
CA ILE A 586 -5.91 5.53 -12.55
C ILE A 586 -5.66 5.85 -14.02
N MET A 587 -6.68 6.36 -14.70
CA MET A 587 -6.57 6.85 -16.07
C MET A 587 -6.96 8.32 -16.13
N ILE A 588 -6.15 9.09 -16.85
CA ILE A 588 -6.45 10.48 -17.19
C ILE A 588 -6.21 10.71 -18.66
N GLY A 589 -6.98 11.59 -19.25
CA GLY A 589 -6.86 11.93 -20.64
C GLY A 589 -6.83 13.43 -20.87
N PHE A 590 -6.11 13.83 -21.91
CA PHE A 590 -6.06 15.21 -22.38
C PHE A 590 -6.56 15.32 -23.79
N SER A 591 -7.28 16.41 -24.07
CA SER A 591 -7.60 16.78 -25.44
C SER A 591 -7.61 18.29 -25.64
N ASN A 592 -7.20 18.69 -26.84
CA ASN A 592 -7.35 20.04 -27.34
C ASN A 592 -8.56 20.17 -28.30
N LYS A 593 -9.42 19.16 -28.34
CA LYS A 593 -10.65 19.14 -29.14
C LYS A 593 -11.86 19.31 -28.25
N SER A 594 -12.90 20.00 -28.75
CA SER A 594 -14.17 20.14 -28.04
C SER A 594 -14.92 18.81 -27.87
N VAL A 595 -14.80 17.92 -28.86
CA VAL A 595 -15.35 16.56 -28.82
C VAL A 595 -14.24 15.54 -29.04
N PRO A 596 -13.49 15.22 -27.96
CA PRO A 596 -12.36 14.30 -28.07
C PRO A 596 -12.76 12.84 -28.20
N ILE A 597 -13.91 12.45 -27.65
CA ILE A 597 -14.41 11.09 -27.64
C ILE A 597 -15.86 11.10 -28.11
N ASN A 598 -16.13 10.42 -29.22
CA ASN A 598 -17.50 10.24 -29.68
C ASN A 598 -18.17 9.09 -28.90
N GLY A 599 -19.47 9.26 -28.62
CA GLY A 599 -20.29 8.21 -28.01
C GLY A 599 -20.31 8.20 -26.47
N ILE A 600 -19.87 9.28 -25.80
CA ILE A 600 -20.17 9.46 -24.38
C ILE A 600 -21.67 9.72 -24.26
N GLU A 601 -22.39 8.80 -23.66
CA GLU A 601 -23.83 8.81 -23.48
C GLU A 601 -24.23 9.58 -22.22
N PRO A 602 -25.47 10.08 -22.10
CA PRO A 602 -25.93 10.82 -20.91
C PRO A 602 -25.79 10.01 -19.60
N GLY A 603 -25.91 8.69 -19.65
CA GLY A 603 -25.76 7.78 -18.52
C GLY A 603 -24.33 7.24 -18.31
N ASP A 604 -23.32 7.76 -19.02
CA ASP A 604 -21.95 7.30 -18.86
C ASP A 604 -21.42 7.60 -17.45
N GLN A 605 -20.95 6.57 -16.76
CA GLN A 605 -20.42 6.63 -15.39
C GLN A 605 -18.89 6.44 -15.33
N ARG A 606 -18.21 6.56 -16.48
CA ARG A 606 -16.77 6.29 -16.57
C ARG A 606 -15.92 7.52 -16.74
N TRP A 607 -16.46 8.57 -17.34
CA TRP A 607 -15.71 9.78 -17.64
C TRP A 607 -16.11 10.95 -16.76
N HIS A 608 -15.15 11.48 -16.00
CA HIS A 608 -15.25 12.76 -15.34
C HIS A 608 -14.61 13.83 -16.23
N VAL A 609 -15.42 14.67 -16.86
CA VAL A 609 -14.95 15.66 -17.83
C VAL A 609 -14.71 16.98 -17.14
N ILE A 610 -13.51 17.52 -17.27
CA ILE A 610 -13.07 18.80 -16.67
C ILE A 610 -12.58 19.71 -17.80
N GLU A 611 -13.05 20.97 -17.81
CA GLU A 611 -12.56 21.95 -18.77
C GLU A 611 -11.50 22.84 -18.13
N ILE A 612 -10.36 22.96 -18.81
CA ILE A 612 -9.29 23.88 -18.42
C ILE A 612 -9.34 25.10 -19.34
N ILE A 613 -9.80 26.22 -18.79
CA ILE A 613 -9.98 27.49 -19.50
C ILE A 613 -8.85 28.50 -19.22
N ALA A 614 -7.88 28.14 -18.41
CA ALA A 614 -6.79 29.02 -18.01
C ALA A 614 -6.02 29.54 -19.23
N PRO A 615 -5.86 30.87 -19.41
CA PRO A 615 -5.06 31.43 -20.47
C PRO A 615 -3.58 31.08 -20.27
N ARG A 616 -2.79 31.13 -21.33
CA ARG A 616 -1.34 30.96 -21.18
C ARG A 616 -0.75 32.16 -20.43
N ARG A 617 0.12 31.89 -19.44
CA ARG A 617 0.97 32.90 -18.78
C ARG A 617 2.27 33.14 -19.55
N ASP A 618 3.06 34.09 -19.08
CA ASP A 618 4.39 34.34 -19.61
C ASP A 618 5.33 33.13 -19.42
N ASN A 619 6.44 33.12 -20.13
CA ASN A 619 7.40 32.02 -20.06
C ASN A 619 8.10 31.97 -18.69
N ASP A 620 8.31 33.11 -18.03
CA ASP A 620 9.01 33.22 -16.75
C ASP A 620 8.23 32.48 -15.65
N TYR A 621 6.88 32.52 -15.70
CA TYR A 621 6.05 31.72 -14.83
C TYR A 621 6.35 30.20 -14.93
N TYR A 622 6.45 29.68 -16.15
CA TYR A 622 6.70 28.24 -16.35
C TYR A 622 8.13 27.86 -16.06
N LEU A 623 9.09 28.74 -16.31
CA LEU A 623 10.48 28.55 -15.91
C LEU A 623 10.61 28.51 -14.39
N HIS A 624 9.94 29.44 -13.69
CA HIS A 624 9.90 29.44 -12.23
C HIS A 624 9.22 28.18 -11.66
N LEU A 625 8.06 27.80 -12.20
CA LEU A 625 7.37 26.57 -11.79
C LEU A 625 8.24 25.32 -11.99
N ARG A 626 9.02 25.25 -13.06
CA ARG A 626 9.98 24.16 -13.26
C ARG A 626 11.19 24.24 -12.34
N ALA A 627 11.77 25.42 -12.11
CA ALA A 627 12.94 25.59 -11.29
C ALA A 627 12.65 25.37 -9.79
N GLU A 628 11.63 26.04 -9.26
CA GLU A 628 11.30 26.01 -7.82
C GLU A 628 10.22 24.99 -7.52
N GLY A 629 9.22 24.81 -8.37
CA GLY A 629 8.16 23.82 -8.17
C GLY A 629 8.70 22.38 -8.10
N TRP A 630 9.70 22.03 -8.91
CA TRP A 630 10.35 20.71 -8.80
C TRP A 630 10.94 20.44 -7.42
N LYS A 631 11.48 21.46 -6.75
CA LYS A 631 11.98 21.34 -5.38
C LYS A 631 10.86 21.14 -4.35
N GLN A 632 9.65 21.59 -4.67
CA GLN A 632 8.45 21.45 -3.83
C GLN A 632 7.70 20.13 -4.03
N ILE A 633 8.04 19.28 -5.01
CA ILE A 633 7.34 18.01 -5.23
C ILE A 633 7.37 17.09 -3.99
N PRO A 634 8.49 16.93 -3.26
CA PRO A 634 8.50 16.15 -2.01
C PRO A 634 7.50 16.66 -0.98
N ALA A 635 7.38 17.99 -0.85
CA ALA A 635 6.43 18.63 0.06
C ALA A 635 4.99 18.47 -0.41
N PHE A 636 4.74 18.55 -1.71
CA PHE A 636 3.43 18.32 -2.28
C PHE A 636 2.99 16.86 -2.06
N LYS A 637 3.86 15.87 -2.28
CA LYS A 637 3.59 14.47 -1.94
C LYS A 637 3.27 14.31 -0.44
N ALA A 638 4.03 14.98 0.44
CA ALA A 638 3.79 14.95 1.88
C ALA A 638 2.44 15.57 2.28
N TRP A 639 2.03 16.62 1.59
CA TRP A 639 0.72 17.25 1.77
C TRP A 639 -0.42 16.33 1.31
N LEU A 640 -0.28 15.70 0.13
CA LEU A 640 -1.24 14.72 -0.40
C LEU A 640 -1.39 13.50 0.51
N LEU A 641 -0.30 13.03 1.14
CA LEU A 641 -0.35 11.91 2.09
C LEU A 641 -1.12 12.21 3.37
N LYS A 642 -1.29 13.49 3.71
CA LYS A 642 -2.03 13.95 4.90
C LYS A 642 -3.47 14.35 4.61
N ARG A 643 -3.86 14.42 3.34
CA ARG A 643 -5.18 14.85 2.93
C ARG A 643 -6.25 13.86 3.40
N ASP A 644 -7.33 14.37 3.98
CA ASP A 644 -8.49 13.55 4.37
C ASP A 644 -9.23 13.04 3.14
N LEU A 645 -9.38 11.73 3.06
CA LEU A 645 -10.05 11.01 1.98
C LEU A 645 -11.24 10.19 2.50
N SER A 646 -11.74 10.50 3.69
CA SER A 646 -12.88 9.78 4.29
C SER A 646 -14.14 9.81 3.42
N HIS A 647 -14.27 10.85 2.59
CA HIS A 647 -15.37 11.08 1.65
C HIS A 647 -15.11 10.53 0.24
N PHE A 648 -13.89 10.07 -0.07
CA PHE A 648 -13.52 9.64 -1.41
C PHE A 648 -13.84 8.16 -1.63
N ASP A 649 -14.76 7.87 -2.55
CA ASP A 649 -15.07 6.51 -2.98
C ASP A 649 -14.50 6.27 -4.40
N PRO A 650 -13.49 5.41 -4.58
CA PRO A 650 -12.90 5.10 -5.87
C PRO A 650 -13.85 4.39 -6.84
N ALA A 651 -14.96 3.84 -6.36
CA ALA A 651 -15.97 3.15 -7.15
C ALA A 651 -17.18 4.04 -7.49
N ALA A 652 -17.30 5.20 -6.86
CA ALA A 652 -18.41 6.12 -7.10
C ALA A 652 -18.42 6.60 -8.56
N PRO A 653 -19.61 6.74 -9.17
CA PRO A 653 -19.71 7.35 -10.49
C PRO A 653 -19.30 8.82 -10.44
N PRO A 654 -18.61 9.33 -11.47
CA PRO A 654 -18.21 10.71 -11.53
C PRO A 654 -19.40 11.64 -11.66
N ARG A 655 -19.29 12.83 -11.09
CA ARG A 655 -20.32 13.86 -11.19
C ARG A 655 -20.57 14.28 -12.64
N MET A 656 -21.80 14.69 -12.93
CA MET A 656 -22.17 15.32 -14.19
C MET A 656 -21.71 16.79 -14.18
N THR A 657 -20.58 17.06 -14.81
CA THR A 657 -20.05 18.43 -14.95
C THR A 657 -20.69 19.18 -16.11
N LYS A 658 -20.63 20.52 -16.11
CA LYS A 658 -21.05 21.34 -17.25
C LYS A 658 -20.26 20.99 -18.52
N ALA A 659 -18.98 20.70 -18.39
CA ALA A 659 -18.13 20.26 -19.49
C ALA A 659 -18.60 18.93 -20.07
N LYS A 660 -18.98 17.96 -19.22
CA LYS A 660 -19.53 16.67 -19.67
C LYS A 660 -20.88 16.85 -20.38
N GLN A 661 -21.77 17.70 -19.85
CA GLN A 661 -23.04 18.02 -20.51
C GLN A 661 -22.84 18.61 -21.90
N ARG A 662 -21.93 19.59 -22.06
CA ARG A 662 -21.55 20.14 -23.36
C ARG A 662 -20.98 19.09 -24.29
N LEU A 663 -20.05 18.26 -23.81
CA LEU A 663 -19.45 17.20 -24.60
C LEU A 663 -20.50 16.21 -25.13
N ILE A 664 -21.46 15.82 -24.31
CA ILE A 664 -22.58 14.96 -24.71
C ILE A 664 -23.43 15.65 -25.78
N ALA A 665 -23.77 16.92 -25.58
CA ALA A 665 -24.59 17.69 -26.52
C ALA A 665 -23.90 17.88 -27.88
N ASP A 666 -22.62 18.25 -27.86
CA ASP A 666 -21.82 18.49 -29.06
C ASP A 666 -21.47 17.18 -29.81
N GLY A 667 -21.29 16.07 -29.05
CA GLY A 667 -20.99 14.75 -29.59
C GLY A 667 -22.17 14.01 -30.20
N ARG A 668 -23.40 14.58 -30.14
CA ARG A 668 -24.57 13.98 -30.76
C ARG A 668 -24.41 13.90 -32.28
N THR A 669 -24.67 12.72 -32.80
CA THR A 669 -24.63 12.49 -34.24
C THR A 669 -25.69 13.33 -34.98
N PRO A 670 -25.54 13.57 -36.27
CA PRO A 670 -26.61 14.16 -37.04
C PRO A 670 -27.93 13.40 -36.92
N SER A 671 -27.89 12.08 -36.80
CA SER A 671 -29.06 11.24 -36.56
C SER A 671 -29.69 11.48 -35.18
N ASP A 672 -28.86 11.63 -34.13
CA ASP A 672 -29.36 11.98 -32.79
C ASP A 672 -30.03 13.33 -32.75
N LYS A 673 -29.43 14.34 -33.41
CA LYS A 673 -30.00 15.70 -33.49
C LYS A 673 -31.31 15.69 -34.26
N ALA A 674 -31.38 14.92 -35.35
CA ALA A 674 -32.62 14.76 -36.13
C ALA A 674 -33.69 13.97 -35.34
N LEU A 675 -33.28 13.01 -34.51
CA LEU A 675 -34.19 12.32 -33.60
C LEU A 675 -34.76 13.25 -32.53
N ASP A 676 -33.91 14.07 -31.91
CA ASP A 676 -34.36 15.06 -30.93
C ASP A 676 -35.37 16.06 -31.54
N ALA A 677 -35.05 16.57 -32.71
CA ALA A 677 -35.94 17.49 -33.42
C ALA A 677 -37.28 16.81 -33.81
N ALA A 678 -37.22 15.54 -34.25
CA ALA A 678 -38.43 14.78 -34.57
C ALA A 678 -39.28 14.49 -33.31
N LEU A 679 -38.67 14.26 -32.16
CA LEU A 679 -39.39 14.06 -30.90
C LEU A 679 -39.98 15.36 -30.35
N GLU A 680 -39.26 16.46 -30.49
CA GLU A 680 -39.74 17.80 -30.10
C GLU A 680 -40.93 18.25 -30.95
N GLU A 681 -40.83 18.03 -32.26
CA GLU A 681 -41.94 18.30 -33.19
C GLU A 681 -43.16 17.41 -32.89
N HIS A 682 -42.91 16.14 -32.58
CA HIS A 682 -43.97 15.21 -32.22
C HIS A 682 -44.68 15.62 -30.90
N GLY A 683 -43.95 16.01 -29.87
CA GLY A 683 -44.43 16.60 -28.63
C GLY A 683 -45.35 15.71 -27.79
N ARG A 684 -45.38 14.38 -27.98
CA ARG A 684 -46.32 13.44 -27.35
C ARG A 684 -45.56 12.37 -26.55
N PRO A 685 -46.19 11.83 -25.51
CA PRO A 685 -45.57 10.81 -24.69
C PRO A 685 -45.59 9.38 -25.31
N VAL A 686 -46.18 9.19 -26.48
CA VAL A 686 -46.23 7.93 -27.22
C VAL A 686 -45.70 8.14 -28.64
N VAL A 687 -44.74 7.35 -29.06
CA VAL A 687 -44.18 7.38 -30.41
C VAL A 687 -44.10 5.98 -31.02
N VAL A 688 -44.00 5.94 -32.34
CA VAL A 688 -43.79 4.72 -33.10
C VAL A 688 -42.48 4.85 -33.87
N VAL A 689 -41.56 3.92 -33.70
CA VAL A 689 -40.21 3.93 -34.27
C VAL A 689 -40.22 4.22 -35.77
N GLU A 690 -41.09 3.57 -36.49
CA GLU A 690 -41.20 3.70 -37.94
C GLU A 690 -41.67 5.08 -38.40
N LEU A 691 -42.56 5.73 -37.63
CA LEU A 691 -42.99 7.11 -37.86
C LEU A 691 -41.91 8.13 -37.49
N VAL A 692 -41.24 7.93 -36.34
CA VAL A 692 -40.11 8.77 -35.92
C VAL A 692 -39.00 8.71 -36.97
N ARG A 693 -38.68 7.50 -37.47
CA ARG A 693 -37.70 7.32 -38.53
C ARG A 693 -38.04 8.10 -39.78
N ARG A 694 -39.30 8.12 -40.18
CA ARG A 694 -39.76 8.91 -41.33
C ARG A 694 -39.65 10.42 -41.09
N ALA A 695 -39.97 10.86 -39.88
CA ALA A 695 -39.82 12.28 -39.53
C ALA A 695 -38.33 12.70 -39.59
N ILE A 696 -37.41 11.87 -39.10
CA ILE A 696 -35.97 12.07 -39.24
C ILE A 696 -35.55 12.25 -40.70
N LEU A 697 -36.07 11.41 -41.59
CA LEU A 697 -35.80 11.48 -43.03
C LEU A 697 -36.34 12.78 -43.67
N GLY A 698 -37.50 13.21 -43.23
CA GLY A 698 -38.12 14.47 -43.68
C GLY A 698 -37.33 15.73 -43.33
N GLN A 699 -36.50 15.65 -42.29
CA GLN A 699 -35.65 16.76 -41.83
C GLN A 699 -34.29 16.85 -42.53
N GLY A 700 -34.04 16.05 -43.58
CA GLY A 700 -32.83 16.13 -44.41
C GLY A 700 -31.61 15.44 -43.83
N ALA A 701 -31.79 14.47 -42.95
CA ALA A 701 -30.68 13.62 -42.47
C ALA A 701 -29.97 12.90 -43.63
N LYS A 702 -28.67 13.12 -43.75
CA LYS A 702 -27.83 12.47 -44.80
C LYS A 702 -27.57 11.01 -44.53
N VAL A 703 -27.89 10.51 -43.34
CA VAL A 703 -27.73 9.13 -42.92
C VAL A 703 -29.09 8.58 -42.52
N PHE A 704 -29.41 7.38 -42.99
CA PHE A 704 -30.68 6.70 -42.73
C PHE A 704 -30.55 5.79 -41.53
N PRO A 705 -30.98 6.15 -40.32
CA PRO A 705 -30.92 5.23 -39.20
C PRO A 705 -31.86 4.06 -39.42
N SER A 706 -31.44 2.86 -38.98
CA SER A 706 -32.30 1.67 -38.91
C SER A 706 -33.38 1.85 -37.82
N ASN A 707 -34.43 1.02 -37.87
CA ASN A 707 -35.42 1.01 -36.76
C ASN A 707 -34.81 0.65 -35.42
N GLU A 708 -33.77 -0.17 -35.43
CA GLU A 708 -33.04 -0.55 -34.23
C GLU A 708 -32.28 0.64 -33.63
N GLU A 709 -31.54 1.40 -34.46
CA GLU A 709 -30.83 2.61 -34.03
C GLU A 709 -31.79 3.70 -33.51
N VAL A 710 -32.95 3.89 -34.14
CA VAL A 710 -34.00 4.78 -33.62
C VAL A 710 -34.54 4.27 -32.29
N GLY A 711 -34.78 2.96 -32.16
CA GLY A 711 -35.23 2.33 -30.93
C GLY A 711 -34.20 2.45 -29.78
N ASP A 712 -32.92 2.32 -30.09
CA ASP A 712 -31.83 2.54 -29.16
C ASP A 712 -31.76 4.01 -28.71
N GLY A 713 -31.84 4.93 -29.66
CA GLY A 713 -31.90 6.36 -29.38
C GLY A 713 -33.09 6.75 -28.51
N LEU A 714 -34.24 6.13 -28.69
CA LEU A 714 -35.40 6.33 -27.82
C LEU A 714 -35.15 5.79 -26.40
N ARG A 715 -34.60 4.57 -26.27
CA ARG A 715 -34.25 3.99 -24.96
C ARG A 715 -33.26 4.86 -24.20
N GLN A 716 -32.26 5.38 -24.85
CA GLN A 716 -31.26 6.30 -24.24
C GLN A 716 -31.89 7.59 -23.71
N ARG A 717 -33.06 7.98 -24.22
CA ARG A 717 -33.84 9.15 -23.79
C ARG A 717 -34.92 8.81 -22.77
N GLY A 718 -34.89 7.60 -22.21
CA GLY A 718 -35.86 7.15 -21.20
C GLY A 718 -37.19 6.66 -21.74
N TRP A 719 -37.28 6.43 -23.06
CA TRP A 719 -38.49 5.85 -23.65
C TRP A 719 -38.52 4.34 -23.45
N VAL A 720 -39.69 3.82 -23.06
CA VAL A 720 -39.89 2.39 -22.76
C VAL A 720 -40.61 1.71 -23.92
N LYS A 721 -40.07 0.59 -24.41
CA LYS A 721 -40.66 -0.20 -25.48
C LYS A 721 -41.96 -0.89 -25.00
N ARG A 722 -43.06 -0.75 -25.74
CA ARG A 722 -44.37 -1.34 -25.43
C ARG A 722 -44.82 -2.45 -26.41
N GLY A 723 -43.95 -2.83 -27.33
CA GLY A 723 -44.24 -3.90 -28.30
C GLY A 723 -44.67 -3.40 -29.66
N GLN A 724 -45.10 -4.35 -30.52
CA GLN A 724 -45.56 -4.08 -31.88
C GLN A 724 -47.09 -4.14 -31.97
N HIS A 725 -47.70 -3.03 -32.38
CA HIS A 725 -49.15 -2.93 -32.52
C HIS A 725 -49.53 -2.24 -33.85
N ARG A 726 -50.83 -2.31 -34.23
CA ARG A 726 -51.34 -1.53 -35.35
C ARG A 726 -51.32 -0.05 -34.95
N THR A 727 -50.81 0.81 -35.82
CA THR A 727 -50.64 2.25 -35.56
C THR A 727 -51.89 3.07 -35.83
N GLY A 728 -52.74 2.64 -36.75
CA GLY A 728 -53.82 3.46 -37.31
C GLY A 728 -53.38 4.43 -38.40
N ASP A 729 -52.07 4.55 -38.64
CA ASP A 729 -51.50 5.37 -39.73
C ASP A 729 -51.44 4.54 -41.01
N PRO A 730 -52.00 5.03 -42.14
CA PRO A 730 -52.00 4.27 -43.38
C PRO A 730 -50.59 4.01 -43.95
N SER A 731 -49.62 4.82 -43.54
CA SER A 731 -48.24 4.74 -44.02
C SER A 731 -47.40 3.71 -43.25
N VAL A 732 -47.83 3.35 -42.03
CA VAL A 732 -47.20 2.35 -41.17
C VAL A 732 -48.30 1.52 -40.50
N VAL A 733 -48.70 0.44 -41.14
CA VAL A 733 -49.81 -0.38 -40.64
C VAL A 733 -49.52 -1.04 -39.27
N ARG A 734 -48.29 -1.48 -39.02
CA ARG A 734 -47.79 -1.99 -37.75
C ARG A 734 -46.45 -1.34 -37.41
N GLY A 735 -46.28 -0.95 -36.17
CA GLY A 735 -45.02 -0.34 -35.72
C GLY A 735 -44.71 -0.66 -34.29
N THR A 736 -43.48 -0.37 -33.91
CA THR A 736 -42.97 -0.59 -32.54
C THR A 736 -43.20 0.68 -31.69
N PHE A 737 -44.06 0.53 -30.66
CA PHE A 737 -44.43 1.62 -29.78
C PHE A 737 -43.43 1.82 -28.65
N TYR A 738 -43.15 3.07 -28.34
CA TYR A 738 -42.41 3.51 -27.17
C TYR A 738 -43.21 4.60 -26.43
N THR A 739 -43.09 4.62 -25.09
CA THR A 739 -43.74 5.63 -24.24
C THR A 739 -42.73 6.33 -23.34
N LEU A 740 -42.97 7.59 -23.04
CA LEU A 740 -42.22 8.36 -22.06
C LEU A 740 -43.02 8.43 -20.77
N GLY A 741 -42.40 8.03 -19.64
CA GLY A 741 -43.05 7.93 -18.33
C GLY A 741 -43.82 6.63 -18.09
N ASP A 742 -44.29 6.44 -16.83
CA ASP A 742 -44.91 5.21 -16.36
C ASP A 742 -46.44 5.17 -16.58
N GLU A 743 -47.08 6.30 -16.95
CA GLU A 743 -48.51 6.37 -17.15
C GLU A 743 -49.06 5.41 -18.23
N PHE A 744 -48.21 4.90 -19.09
CA PHE A 744 -48.57 3.94 -20.14
C PHE A 744 -48.02 2.52 -19.84
N ALA A 745 -47.63 2.20 -18.59
CA ALA A 745 -47.03 0.92 -18.24
C ALA A 745 -47.93 -0.27 -18.63
N ASP A 746 -49.21 -0.17 -18.30
CA ASP A 746 -50.23 -1.20 -18.56
C ASP A 746 -51.24 -0.81 -19.61
N ALA A 747 -50.86 0.16 -20.50
CA ALA A 747 -51.78 0.67 -21.50
C ALA A 747 -52.15 -0.37 -22.57
N SER A 748 -53.42 -0.46 -22.90
CA SER A 748 -53.90 -1.31 -23.99
C SER A 748 -53.38 -0.87 -25.35
N PRO A 749 -53.30 -1.72 -26.37
CA PRO A 749 -52.95 -1.30 -27.72
C PRO A 749 -53.85 -0.18 -28.30
N GLN A 750 -55.10 -0.12 -27.88
CA GLN A 750 -56.01 0.93 -28.24
C GLN A 750 -55.64 2.27 -27.59
N THR A 751 -55.37 2.24 -26.27
CA THR A 751 -54.93 3.43 -25.52
C THR A 751 -53.64 4.04 -26.08
N LEU A 752 -52.67 3.16 -26.49
CA LEU A 752 -51.42 3.58 -27.12
C LEU A 752 -51.68 4.25 -28.50
N ARG A 753 -52.62 3.72 -29.28
CA ARG A 753 -53.02 4.34 -30.56
C ARG A 753 -53.67 5.68 -30.38
N ASP A 754 -54.61 5.77 -29.42
CA ASP A 754 -55.33 6.99 -29.16
C ASP A 754 -54.39 8.09 -28.68
N ALA A 755 -53.42 7.75 -27.83
CA ALA A 755 -52.37 8.66 -27.36
C ALA A 755 -51.38 9.05 -28.48
N LEU A 756 -51.11 8.18 -29.46
CA LEU A 756 -50.29 8.48 -30.64
C LEU A 756 -50.96 9.53 -31.52
N HIS A 757 -52.32 9.47 -31.70
CA HIS A 757 -53.06 10.33 -32.54
C HIS A 757 -53.79 11.48 -31.81
N TRP A 758 -53.66 11.56 -30.50
CA TRP A 758 -54.32 12.59 -29.70
C TRP A 758 -53.84 13.99 -30.07
N HIS A 759 -54.70 14.74 -30.77
CA HIS A 759 -54.50 16.14 -30.98
C HIS A 759 -54.98 16.89 -29.72
N GLY A 760 -54.06 17.36 -28.90
CA GLY A 760 -54.39 18.18 -27.74
C GLY A 760 -55.32 19.31 -28.16
N VAL A 761 -56.44 19.44 -27.47
CA VAL A 761 -57.37 20.56 -27.64
C VAL A 761 -56.61 21.84 -27.39
N GLY A 762 -56.59 22.69 -28.41
CA GLY A 762 -56.00 24.03 -28.54
C GLY A 762 -55.41 24.64 -27.27
N ARG A 763 -54.10 24.89 -27.29
CA ARG A 763 -53.61 26.10 -26.63
C ARG A 763 -54.10 27.27 -27.49
N GLY A 764 -55.17 27.92 -26.99
CA GLY A 764 -55.59 29.19 -27.52
C GLY A 764 -54.40 30.14 -27.57
N LYS A 765 -54.25 30.80 -28.68
CA LYS A 765 -53.41 31.98 -28.79
C LYS A 765 -53.98 33.03 -27.79
N GLU A 766 -53.19 33.37 -26.78
CA GLU A 766 -53.11 34.70 -26.22
C GLU A 766 -51.64 35.09 -26.06
#